data_9e1d48768b58d5a777ed3b5dcb256394
#
_entry.id   9e1d48768b58d5a777ed3b5dcb256394
#
_cell.length_a   1.000
_cell.length_b   1.000
_cell.length_c   1.000
_cell.angle_alpha   90.00
_cell.angle_beta   90.00
_cell.angle_gamma   90.00
#
_symmetry.space_group_name_H-M   'P 1'
#
loop_
_entity.id
_entity.type
_entity.pdbx_description
1 polymer ?
#
loop_
_entity_poly.entity_id
_entity_poly.type
_entity_poly.pdbx_seq_one_letter_code
_entity_poly.pdbx_strand_id
1 'polypeptide(L)'
;MKTKIHALIGLLFIGITINLIAQDKKTLLSAGFETEDKVFAEPYIDIDEWRDTPVKHHYVHGGFKGTETKFSFYFPPKEKYEGHFFQYITPIPDNENLSQNAVTRESDKIGFSIQNGAYFVETNGGGALDFSNPMAKDATIGAYRANAACAQFSRVVAKQLYGGGRPFGYAFGGSGGSLRTIGSIENTSRVWDGVVPYVMPTPMSIPNSFTAGMLAGRILRNVMPEMVDALEVGSKKNVYDVFKTDEQIAAYNEICAFGFPSGAWKTSQSEGLGLGAFALILPTILQIDPSYFTDFWTKPGYEGYNPSSSLKEDRVQLSSKVEKIISAEEAISMGLKYDPFGEESRGLAANAWKALIQKDASGDIPVAVKLDKVPTNRSSAFDLIVNSGAAAGKKLGMQWIDGNIVILTIGNNEAAKDLRIGDELKFDNSNLLAVQYYHRHQIPGSEYYIYNQYKDSNGNPKYPQRPMLLGPMFAAAASGSVPSGKFKGKMIVIQNMNDGGALPWHADWYRSKIKEYLGSELDNNFRIRYTEHANHGDYPSQPDPTHDIVYLGVLFQTLLDLSDWVEKGIEPASTNYKVENGQVILPKKANERGGIQPVVSVKANGKDRAEIKSGESVVLEAIIEVPNNSGKVVSAEWNFEGGKEFVAVENIVSQYTNSSGKKAKVNTTYTFKSPGTYFPTLQGASERDGDLKTPYVRIKNLGSARVVVK
;
A
#
# COMPACT_ATOMS: atom_id res chain seq x y z
N MET A 1 60.39 -5.18 -31.56
CA MET A 1 59.05 -5.66 -32.00
C MET A 1 58.68 -7.04 -31.44
N LYS A 2 59.63 -7.98 -31.19
CA LYS A 2 59.29 -9.32 -30.67
C LYS A 2 58.82 -9.33 -29.19
N THR A 3 59.28 -8.44 -28.33
CA THR A 3 58.93 -8.40 -26.89
C THR A 3 57.51 -7.83 -26.60
N LYS A 4 56.93 -7.02 -27.48
CA LYS A 4 55.57 -6.49 -27.33
C LYS A 4 54.48 -7.49 -27.75
N ILE A 5 54.78 -8.44 -28.61
CA ILE A 5 53.84 -9.46 -29.06
C ILE A 5 53.61 -10.52 -27.99
N HIS A 6 54.65 -10.88 -27.22
CA HIS A 6 54.50 -11.85 -26.12
C HIS A 6 53.70 -11.33 -24.94
N ALA A 7 53.77 -10.02 -24.64
CA ALA A 7 52.98 -9.41 -23.61
C ALA A 7 51.47 -9.30 -24.00
N LEU A 8 51.18 -9.06 -25.29
CA LEU A 8 49.81 -8.99 -25.79
C LEU A 8 49.12 -10.36 -25.84
N ILE A 9 49.87 -11.42 -26.20
CA ILE A 9 49.37 -12.80 -26.20
C ILE A 9 49.12 -13.29 -24.73
N GLY A 10 50.02 -12.96 -23.80
CA GLY A 10 49.82 -13.29 -22.38
C GLY A 10 48.60 -12.63 -21.75
N LEU A 11 48.35 -11.36 -22.07
CA LEU A 11 47.14 -10.63 -21.61
C LEU A 11 45.86 -11.19 -22.24
N LEU A 12 45.91 -11.59 -23.52
CA LEU A 12 44.78 -12.20 -24.21
C LEU A 12 44.43 -13.59 -23.63
N PHE A 13 45.45 -14.41 -23.32
CA PHE A 13 45.27 -15.74 -22.71
C PHE A 13 44.74 -15.63 -21.25
N ILE A 14 45.23 -14.66 -20.46
CA ILE A 14 44.73 -14.40 -19.10
C ILE A 14 43.31 -13.91 -19.15
N GLY A 15 42.93 -12.98 -20.06
CA GLY A 15 41.59 -12.50 -20.25
C GLY A 15 40.59 -13.59 -20.67
N ILE A 16 41.01 -14.50 -21.56
CA ILE A 16 40.21 -15.65 -22.03
C ILE A 16 40.03 -16.66 -20.90
N THR A 17 41.09 -16.97 -20.14
CA THR A 17 41.02 -17.91 -19.00
C THR A 17 40.13 -17.36 -17.86
N ILE A 18 40.20 -16.07 -17.54
CA ILE A 18 39.36 -15.46 -16.52
C ILE A 18 37.89 -15.48 -16.95
N ASN A 19 37.59 -15.17 -18.23
CA ASN A 19 36.22 -15.25 -18.74
C ASN A 19 35.67 -16.69 -18.78
N LEU A 20 36.48 -17.67 -19.15
CA LEU A 20 36.12 -19.11 -19.12
C LEU A 20 35.87 -19.60 -17.71
N ILE A 21 36.72 -19.22 -16.75
CA ILE A 21 36.54 -19.58 -15.34
C ILE A 21 35.29 -18.93 -14.74
N ALA A 22 35.00 -17.67 -15.09
CA ALA A 22 33.77 -16.96 -14.65
C ALA A 22 32.52 -17.58 -15.28
N GLN A 23 32.57 -17.99 -16.56
CA GLN A 23 31.47 -18.63 -17.24
C GLN A 23 31.20 -20.04 -16.68
N ASP A 24 32.23 -20.83 -16.34
CA ASP A 24 32.13 -22.12 -15.68
C ASP A 24 31.50 -21.99 -14.28
N LYS A 25 31.88 -20.97 -13.50
CA LYS A 25 31.34 -20.75 -12.15
C LYS A 25 29.87 -20.40 -12.18
N LYS A 26 29.42 -19.51 -13.08
CA LYS A 26 28.02 -19.16 -13.28
C LYS A 26 27.18 -20.37 -13.71
N THR A 27 27.71 -21.20 -14.56
CA THR A 27 27.07 -22.45 -15.00
C THR A 27 26.93 -23.46 -13.86
N LEU A 28 27.92 -23.54 -12.95
CA LEU A 28 27.85 -24.38 -11.78
C LEU A 28 26.77 -23.94 -10.79
N LEU A 29 26.59 -22.63 -10.59
CA LEU A 29 25.53 -22.09 -9.69
C LEU A 29 24.12 -22.42 -10.17
N SER A 30 23.87 -22.55 -11.48
CA SER A 30 22.56 -22.92 -12.03
C SER A 30 22.37 -24.45 -12.18
N ALA A 31 23.41 -25.24 -11.98
CA ALA A 31 23.34 -26.69 -12.14
C ALA A 31 22.47 -27.36 -11.05
N GLY A 32 21.68 -28.34 -11.46
CA GLY A 32 20.88 -29.15 -10.52
C GLY A 32 19.51 -28.53 -10.15
N PHE A 33 19.06 -27.51 -10.87
CA PHE A 33 17.69 -27.03 -10.70
C PHE A 33 16.71 -27.96 -11.43
N GLU A 34 15.79 -28.51 -10.66
CA GLU A 34 14.68 -29.32 -11.17
C GLU A 34 13.36 -28.69 -10.72
N THR A 35 12.41 -28.58 -11.63
CA THR A 35 11.07 -28.05 -11.37
C THR A 35 10.00 -28.79 -12.16
N GLU A 36 8.81 -28.94 -11.55
CA GLU A 36 7.63 -29.45 -12.24
C GLU A 36 7.05 -28.42 -13.23
N ASP A 37 7.24 -27.14 -12.94
CA ASP A 37 6.80 -26.03 -13.81
C ASP A 37 7.79 -25.80 -14.96
N LYS A 38 7.47 -26.39 -16.11
CA LYS A 38 8.33 -26.37 -17.30
C LYS A 38 8.57 -25.00 -17.89
N VAL A 39 7.74 -24.01 -17.56
CA VAL A 39 7.94 -22.61 -17.97
C VAL A 39 9.24 -22.06 -17.37
N PHE A 40 9.63 -22.53 -16.18
CA PHE A 40 10.80 -22.06 -15.44
C PHE A 40 11.93 -23.09 -15.38
N ALA A 41 12.01 -24.04 -16.33
CA ALA A 41 12.98 -25.13 -16.28
C ALA A 41 14.43 -24.68 -16.53
N GLU A 42 14.66 -23.55 -17.21
CA GLU A 42 15.99 -23.10 -17.64
C GLU A 42 16.40 -21.77 -16.98
N PRO A 43 16.83 -21.81 -15.69
CA PRO A 43 17.39 -20.61 -15.06
C PRO A 43 18.73 -20.24 -15.65
N TYR A 44 19.04 -18.94 -15.64
CA TYR A 44 20.36 -18.42 -15.99
C TYR A 44 20.80 -17.37 -14.97
N ILE A 45 22.12 -17.21 -14.84
CA ILE A 45 22.74 -16.17 -14.01
C ILE A 45 23.58 -15.29 -14.94
N ASP A 46 23.34 -13.97 -14.87
CA ASP A 46 24.09 -12.98 -15.64
C ASP A 46 25.04 -12.14 -14.78
N ILE A 47 24.70 -11.94 -13.46
CA ILE A 47 25.58 -11.26 -12.50
C ILE A 47 25.86 -12.20 -11.30
N ASP A 48 27.14 -12.27 -10.91
CA ASP A 48 27.62 -13.01 -9.74
C ASP A 48 28.81 -12.23 -9.16
N GLU A 49 28.58 -11.41 -8.13
CA GLU A 49 29.58 -10.51 -7.57
C GLU A 49 29.36 -10.20 -6.09
N TRP A 50 30.42 -9.77 -5.40
CA TRP A 50 30.31 -9.22 -4.06
C TRP A 50 30.03 -7.74 -4.10
N ARG A 51 29.11 -7.29 -3.21
CA ARG A 51 28.76 -5.89 -3.00
C ARG A 51 28.89 -5.53 -1.51
N ASP A 52 29.26 -4.27 -1.24
CA ASP A 52 29.42 -3.78 0.14
C ASP A 52 28.24 -2.91 0.61
N THR A 53 27.37 -2.52 -0.30
CA THR A 53 26.21 -1.66 -0.03
C THR A 53 24.89 -2.41 -0.29
N PRO A 54 23.84 -2.30 0.58
CA PRO A 54 23.79 -1.52 1.84
C PRO A 54 24.63 -2.16 2.96
N VAL A 55 24.89 -3.44 2.89
CA VAL A 55 25.78 -4.24 3.75
C VAL A 55 26.51 -5.25 2.88
N LYS A 56 27.64 -5.78 3.34
CA LYS A 56 28.40 -6.78 2.58
C LYS A 56 27.55 -8.02 2.29
N HIS A 57 27.37 -8.32 0.99
CA HIS A 57 26.61 -9.49 0.51
C HIS A 57 27.14 -9.99 -0.84
N HIS A 58 26.85 -11.23 -1.15
CA HIS A 58 27.10 -11.84 -2.44
C HIS A 58 25.81 -11.69 -3.28
N TYR A 59 25.87 -10.88 -4.33
CA TYR A 59 24.75 -10.58 -5.22
C TYR A 59 24.73 -11.55 -6.41
N VAL A 60 23.57 -12.17 -6.64
CA VAL A 60 23.34 -13.05 -7.80
C VAL A 60 22.06 -12.58 -8.51
N HIS A 61 22.21 -12.21 -9.78
CA HIS A 61 21.10 -11.79 -10.63
C HIS A 61 20.97 -12.73 -11.83
N GLY A 62 19.73 -12.85 -12.34
CA GLY A 62 19.43 -13.64 -13.52
C GLY A 62 17.93 -13.74 -13.80
N GLY A 63 17.54 -14.79 -14.49
CA GLY A 63 16.16 -15.02 -14.89
C GLY A 63 15.92 -16.44 -15.37
N PHE A 64 14.84 -16.65 -16.11
CA PHE A 64 14.49 -17.93 -16.73
C PHE A 64 14.32 -17.74 -18.23
N LYS A 65 15.02 -18.57 -19.04
CA LYS A 65 14.96 -18.49 -20.50
C LYS A 65 13.54 -18.68 -21.01
N GLY A 66 13.18 -17.94 -22.04
CA GLY A 66 11.85 -17.99 -22.62
C GLY A 66 10.75 -17.29 -21.81
N THR A 67 11.12 -16.63 -20.69
CA THR A 67 10.21 -15.84 -19.85
C THR A 67 10.72 -14.41 -19.65
N GLU A 68 9.86 -13.53 -19.15
CA GLU A 68 10.26 -12.19 -18.71
C GLU A 68 10.67 -12.16 -17.21
N THR A 69 10.63 -13.31 -16.53
CA THR A 69 10.90 -13.40 -15.10
C THR A 69 12.38 -13.20 -14.79
N LYS A 70 12.66 -12.24 -13.92
CA LYS A 70 13.99 -11.93 -13.39
C LYS A 70 13.99 -11.99 -11.87
N PHE A 71 15.16 -12.22 -11.32
CA PHE A 71 15.38 -12.29 -9.87
C PHE A 71 16.67 -11.60 -9.46
N SER A 72 16.70 -11.14 -8.22
CA SER A 72 17.89 -10.71 -7.48
C SER A 72 17.96 -11.45 -6.15
N PHE A 73 19.09 -12.08 -5.88
CA PHE A 73 19.39 -12.76 -4.63
C PHE A 73 20.54 -12.08 -3.93
N TYR A 74 20.41 -11.87 -2.62
CA TYR A 74 21.40 -11.18 -1.79
C TYR A 74 21.81 -12.11 -0.65
N PHE A 75 22.96 -12.75 -0.79
CA PHE A 75 23.42 -13.77 0.13
C PHE A 75 24.38 -13.20 1.20
N PRO A 76 24.18 -13.51 2.49
CA PRO A 76 25.13 -13.12 3.54
C PRO A 76 26.51 -13.77 3.37
N PRO A 77 27.57 -13.22 3.97
CA PRO A 77 28.80 -13.97 4.22
C PRO A 77 28.50 -15.28 4.94
N LYS A 78 29.26 -16.34 4.62
CA LYS A 78 28.97 -17.70 5.08
C LYS A 78 28.86 -17.82 6.61
N GLU A 79 29.67 -17.09 7.32
CA GLU A 79 29.69 -17.05 8.80
C GLU A 79 28.46 -16.40 9.44
N LYS A 80 27.65 -15.69 8.64
CA LYS A 80 26.39 -15.05 9.08
C LYS A 80 25.14 -15.83 8.69
N TYR A 81 25.26 -16.82 7.82
CA TYR A 81 24.12 -17.52 7.28
C TYR A 81 23.54 -18.54 8.26
N GLU A 82 22.24 -18.42 8.57
CA GLU A 82 21.53 -19.24 9.56
C GLU A 82 20.53 -20.24 8.95
N GLY A 83 20.50 -20.40 7.63
CA GLY A 83 19.73 -21.46 6.98
C GLY A 83 18.33 -21.09 6.53
N HIS A 84 18.02 -19.80 6.37
CA HIS A 84 16.72 -19.33 5.90
C HIS A 84 16.82 -18.12 4.95
N PHE A 85 15.68 -17.74 4.35
CA PHE A 85 15.56 -16.55 3.50
C PHE A 85 14.23 -15.82 3.68
N PHE A 86 14.25 -14.52 3.39
CA PHE A 86 13.08 -13.70 3.25
C PHE A 86 12.87 -13.31 1.78
N GLN A 87 11.64 -13.45 1.28
CA GLN A 87 11.27 -13.06 -0.08
C GLN A 87 10.20 -11.95 -0.04
N TYR A 88 10.52 -10.81 -0.62
CA TYR A 88 9.55 -9.74 -0.82
C TYR A 88 8.73 -9.97 -2.08
N ILE A 89 7.42 -9.84 -1.95
CA ILE A 89 6.45 -9.94 -3.06
C ILE A 89 5.76 -8.60 -3.24
N THR A 90 5.98 -7.98 -4.40
CA THR A 90 5.42 -6.67 -4.76
C THR A 90 3.91 -6.72 -4.98
N PRO A 91 3.17 -5.60 -4.83
CA PRO A 91 1.73 -5.53 -5.06
C PRO A 91 1.30 -5.95 -6.48
N ILE A 92 2.10 -5.61 -7.46
CA ILE A 92 1.98 -6.02 -8.88
C ILE A 92 3.36 -6.46 -9.36
N PRO A 93 3.48 -7.20 -10.48
CA PRO A 93 4.77 -7.38 -11.13
C PRO A 93 5.46 -6.04 -11.39
N ASP A 94 6.74 -5.93 -11.03
CA ASP A 94 7.48 -4.67 -11.03
C ASP A 94 8.95 -4.91 -11.42
N ASN A 95 9.89 -4.48 -10.61
CA ASN A 95 11.33 -4.57 -10.81
C ASN A 95 11.96 -5.46 -9.73
N GLU A 96 12.93 -6.27 -10.12
CA GLU A 96 13.67 -7.18 -9.24
C GLU A 96 14.75 -6.49 -8.39
N ASN A 97 14.88 -5.16 -8.47
CA ASN A 97 15.93 -4.38 -7.78
C ASN A 97 15.38 -3.25 -6.89
N LEU A 98 14.10 -3.28 -6.53
CA LEU A 98 13.45 -2.21 -5.76
C LEU A 98 14.11 -1.97 -4.40
N SER A 99 14.51 -3.03 -3.71
CA SER A 99 15.10 -2.95 -2.37
C SER A 99 16.52 -2.38 -2.34
N GLN A 100 17.18 -2.26 -3.49
CA GLN A 100 18.49 -1.61 -3.59
C GLN A 100 18.43 -0.10 -3.34
N ASN A 101 17.25 0.50 -3.47
CA ASN A 101 17.01 1.94 -3.35
C ASN A 101 16.39 2.34 -2.00
N ALA A 102 16.71 1.63 -0.93
CA ALA A 102 16.23 1.96 0.41
C ALA A 102 16.68 3.38 0.81
N VAL A 103 15.71 4.26 1.10
CA VAL A 103 15.97 5.67 1.46
C VAL A 103 16.34 5.85 2.92
N THR A 104 15.97 4.92 3.79
CA THR A 104 16.31 4.89 5.21
C THR A 104 16.79 3.51 5.61
N ARG A 105 17.55 3.43 6.71
CA ARG A 105 17.98 2.15 7.25
C ARG A 105 16.80 1.31 7.77
N GLU A 106 15.74 1.94 8.25
CA GLU A 106 14.49 1.27 8.65
C GLU A 106 13.80 0.57 7.46
N SER A 107 13.96 1.06 6.21
CA SER A 107 13.36 0.50 5.00
C SER A 107 14.26 -0.50 4.26
N ASP A 108 15.49 -0.72 4.73
CA ASP A 108 16.49 -1.59 4.11
C ASP A 108 16.18 -3.08 4.35
N LYS A 109 15.42 -3.68 3.45
CA LYS A 109 15.05 -5.11 3.49
C LYS A 109 16.26 -6.03 3.31
N ILE A 110 17.24 -5.60 2.51
CA ILE A 110 18.49 -6.35 2.27
C ILE A 110 19.31 -6.39 3.55
N GLY A 111 19.59 -5.21 4.13
CA GLY A 111 20.36 -5.12 5.37
C GLY A 111 19.70 -5.83 6.55
N PHE A 112 18.36 -5.70 6.68
CA PHE A 112 17.59 -6.45 7.66
C PHE A 112 17.80 -7.95 7.52
N SER A 113 17.63 -8.50 6.30
CA SER A 113 17.76 -9.94 6.06
C SER A 113 19.15 -10.45 6.38
N ILE A 114 20.19 -9.79 5.86
CA ILE A 114 21.59 -10.16 6.06
C ILE A 114 22.00 -10.11 7.54
N GLN A 115 21.55 -9.11 8.30
CA GLN A 115 21.85 -8.99 9.72
C GLN A 115 21.18 -10.07 10.58
N ASN A 116 20.08 -10.63 10.10
CA ASN A 116 19.34 -11.68 10.79
C ASN A 116 19.56 -13.07 10.16
N GLY A 117 20.75 -13.30 9.58
CA GLY A 117 21.16 -14.62 9.11
C GLY A 117 20.45 -15.13 7.86
N ALA A 118 19.60 -14.34 7.24
CA ALA A 118 18.83 -14.68 6.05
C ALA A 118 19.51 -14.21 4.77
N TYR A 119 19.37 -14.95 3.68
CA TYR A 119 19.48 -14.30 2.37
C TYR A 119 18.16 -13.69 1.95
N PHE A 120 18.23 -12.65 1.10
CA PHE A 120 17.06 -11.93 0.62
C PHE A 120 16.79 -12.29 -0.85
N VAL A 121 15.50 -12.43 -1.19
CA VAL A 121 15.02 -12.75 -2.53
C VAL A 121 14.06 -11.68 -2.99
N GLU A 122 14.30 -11.15 -4.17
CA GLU A 122 13.46 -10.18 -4.84
C GLU A 122 13.26 -10.60 -6.31
N THR A 123 12.08 -10.32 -6.88
CA THR A 123 11.74 -10.72 -8.25
C THR A 123 10.94 -9.63 -8.94
N ASN A 124 10.96 -9.61 -10.28
CA ASN A 124 10.06 -8.75 -11.04
C ASN A 124 8.63 -9.33 -11.15
N GLY A 125 8.37 -10.48 -10.53
CA GLY A 125 7.04 -11.07 -10.46
C GLY A 125 6.48 -11.57 -11.79
N GLY A 126 7.31 -11.88 -12.79
CA GLY A 126 6.88 -12.43 -14.08
C GLY A 126 6.89 -11.44 -15.24
N GLY A 127 7.40 -10.21 -15.02
CA GLY A 127 7.47 -9.15 -16.03
C GLY A 127 6.27 -8.19 -16.01
N ALA A 128 6.33 -7.15 -16.81
CA ALA A 128 5.34 -6.08 -16.80
C ALA A 128 3.93 -6.57 -17.15
N LEU A 129 2.95 -5.99 -16.44
CA LEU A 129 1.53 -6.18 -16.75
C LEU A 129 1.15 -5.35 -17.98
N ASP A 130 0.41 -5.96 -18.90
CA ASP A 130 -0.27 -5.24 -19.96
C ASP A 130 -1.70 -4.89 -19.50
N PHE A 131 -1.88 -3.68 -19.01
CA PHE A 131 -3.19 -3.20 -18.55
C PHE A 131 -4.19 -3.00 -19.71
N SER A 132 -3.71 -2.93 -20.97
CA SER A 132 -4.59 -2.84 -22.13
C SER A 132 -5.18 -4.20 -22.51
N ASN A 133 -4.50 -5.29 -22.18
CA ASN A 133 -4.95 -6.67 -22.38
C ASN A 133 -4.52 -7.58 -21.22
N PRO A 134 -5.16 -7.43 -20.05
CA PRO A 134 -4.78 -8.17 -18.85
C PRO A 134 -4.95 -9.70 -18.97
N MET A 135 -5.67 -10.16 -19.98
CA MET A 135 -5.91 -11.59 -20.26
C MET A 135 -4.93 -12.17 -21.30
N ALA A 136 -3.99 -11.37 -21.81
CA ALA A 136 -3.06 -11.85 -22.85
C ALA A 136 -2.01 -12.84 -22.33
N LYS A 137 -1.74 -12.83 -21.03
CA LYS A 137 -0.77 -13.72 -20.36
C LYS A 137 -1.47 -14.59 -19.34
N ASP A 138 -0.90 -15.75 -19.05
CA ASP A 138 -1.32 -16.60 -17.92
C ASP A 138 -1.17 -15.82 -16.61
N ALA A 139 -2.28 -15.40 -16.01
CA ALA A 139 -2.31 -14.59 -14.79
C ALA A 139 -1.62 -15.29 -13.61
N THR A 140 -1.57 -16.63 -13.58
CA THR A 140 -0.94 -17.40 -12.51
C THR A 140 0.58 -17.20 -12.45
N ILE A 141 1.21 -16.82 -13.57
CA ILE A 141 2.64 -16.46 -13.59
C ILE A 141 2.87 -15.27 -12.64
N GLY A 142 2.14 -14.17 -12.84
CA GLY A 142 2.23 -12.99 -12.00
C GLY A 142 1.69 -13.22 -10.58
N ALA A 143 0.63 -14.00 -10.44
CA ALA A 143 0.02 -14.25 -9.14
C ALA A 143 0.96 -14.99 -8.17
N TYR A 144 1.62 -16.08 -8.60
CA TYR A 144 2.47 -16.86 -7.69
C TYR A 144 3.60 -17.67 -8.36
N ARG A 145 3.48 -18.13 -9.64
CA ARG A 145 4.41 -19.09 -10.23
C ARG A 145 5.82 -18.54 -10.40
N ALA A 146 5.96 -17.30 -10.86
CA ALA A 146 7.27 -16.65 -11.00
C ALA A 146 7.99 -16.53 -9.65
N ASN A 147 7.28 -16.08 -8.61
CA ASN A 147 7.84 -16.00 -7.26
C ASN A 147 8.25 -17.37 -6.72
N ALA A 148 7.44 -18.41 -6.96
CA ALA A 148 7.73 -19.78 -6.54
C ALA A 148 8.99 -20.34 -7.23
N ALA A 149 9.11 -20.15 -8.54
CA ALA A 149 10.29 -20.58 -9.30
C ALA A 149 11.58 -19.90 -8.78
N CYS A 150 11.51 -18.57 -8.52
CA CYS A 150 12.66 -17.84 -7.96
C CYS A 150 13.03 -18.34 -6.56
N ALA A 151 12.05 -18.58 -5.68
CA ALA A 151 12.27 -19.13 -4.34
C ALA A 151 12.91 -20.52 -4.39
N GLN A 152 12.45 -21.39 -5.29
CA GLN A 152 13.01 -22.73 -5.48
C GLN A 152 14.44 -22.67 -6.02
N PHE A 153 14.69 -21.84 -7.02
CA PHE A 153 16.02 -21.68 -7.61
C PHE A 153 17.00 -21.05 -6.62
N SER A 154 16.58 -20.06 -5.81
CA SER A 154 17.44 -19.45 -4.79
C SER A 154 18.03 -20.49 -3.81
N ARG A 155 17.26 -21.55 -3.50
CA ARG A 155 17.75 -22.66 -2.66
C ARG A 155 18.85 -23.49 -3.33
N VAL A 156 18.78 -23.64 -4.65
CA VAL A 156 19.86 -24.34 -5.40
C VAL A 156 21.14 -23.53 -5.31
N VAL A 157 21.06 -22.21 -5.52
CA VAL A 157 22.20 -21.30 -5.37
C VAL A 157 22.73 -21.31 -3.92
N ALA A 158 21.84 -21.20 -2.92
CA ALA A 158 22.23 -21.27 -1.50
C ALA A 158 22.96 -22.57 -1.15
N LYS A 159 22.48 -23.71 -1.68
CA LYS A 159 23.16 -25.03 -1.48
C LYS A 159 24.55 -25.05 -2.09
N GLN A 160 24.77 -24.44 -3.24
CA GLN A 160 26.08 -24.32 -3.86
C GLN A 160 27.03 -23.42 -3.04
N LEU A 161 26.52 -22.34 -2.47
CA LEU A 161 27.33 -21.39 -1.70
C LEU A 161 27.65 -21.88 -0.28
N TYR A 162 26.71 -22.51 0.39
CA TYR A 162 26.81 -22.81 1.82
C TYR A 162 26.89 -24.32 2.13
N GLY A 163 26.39 -25.18 1.22
CA GLY A 163 26.10 -26.57 1.54
C GLY A 163 24.89 -26.71 2.46
N GLY A 164 24.81 -27.80 3.21
CA GLY A 164 23.77 -27.98 4.24
C GLY A 164 22.43 -28.48 3.74
N GLY A 165 21.41 -28.36 4.62
CA GLY A 165 20.04 -28.76 4.37
C GLY A 165 19.25 -27.78 3.50
N ARG A 166 17.95 -28.06 3.31
CA ARG A 166 17.03 -27.15 2.62
C ARG A 166 16.83 -25.89 3.48
N PRO A 167 17.10 -24.68 2.96
CA PRO A 167 16.77 -23.43 3.67
C PRO A 167 15.28 -23.28 3.94
N PHE A 168 14.92 -22.80 5.13
CA PHE A 168 13.55 -22.33 5.39
C PHE A 168 13.26 -21.10 4.54
N GLY A 169 12.01 -20.93 4.11
CA GLY A 169 11.62 -19.83 3.25
C GLY A 169 10.42 -19.09 3.78
N TYR A 170 10.52 -17.76 3.84
CA TYR A 170 9.48 -16.88 4.33
C TYR A 170 9.16 -15.79 3.30
N ALA A 171 7.89 -15.71 2.87
CA ALA A 171 7.47 -14.67 1.94
C ALA A 171 6.65 -13.60 2.67
N PHE A 172 6.75 -12.37 2.20
CA PHE A 172 5.97 -11.25 2.71
C PHE A 172 5.64 -10.25 1.60
N GLY A 173 4.47 -9.63 1.71
CA GLY A 173 4.02 -8.64 0.74
C GLY A 173 2.80 -7.88 1.23
N GLY A 174 2.69 -6.61 0.85
CA GLY A 174 1.61 -5.72 1.24
C GLY A 174 0.61 -5.46 0.12
N SER A 175 -0.64 -5.13 0.47
CA SER A 175 -1.68 -4.78 -0.48
C SER A 175 -1.92 -5.89 -1.53
N GLY A 176 -1.80 -5.61 -2.82
CA GLY A 176 -1.76 -6.63 -3.87
C GLY A 176 -0.69 -7.69 -3.64
N GLY A 177 0.45 -7.32 -3.03
CA GLY A 177 1.51 -8.25 -2.62
C GLY A 177 1.07 -9.23 -1.53
N SER A 178 0.15 -8.83 -0.64
CA SER A 178 -0.43 -9.73 0.34
C SER A 178 -1.29 -10.81 -0.30
N LEU A 179 -2.08 -10.45 -1.32
CA LEU A 179 -2.87 -11.42 -2.11
C LEU A 179 -1.95 -12.37 -2.88
N ARG A 180 -0.88 -11.86 -3.49
CA ARG A 180 0.13 -12.68 -4.17
C ARG A 180 0.88 -13.58 -3.18
N THR A 181 1.14 -13.12 -1.97
CA THR A 181 1.75 -13.92 -0.89
C THR A 181 0.80 -15.04 -0.44
N ILE A 182 -0.49 -14.74 -0.28
CA ILE A 182 -1.52 -15.74 0.02
C ILE A 182 -1.66 -16.73 -1.14
N GLY A 183 -1.81 -16.23 -2.39
CA GLY A 183 -1.87 -17.08 -3.57
C GLY A 183 -0.64 -17.99 -3.69
N SER A 184 0.53 -17.50 -3.34
CA SER A 184 1.77 -18.26 -3.31
C SER A 184 1.70 -19.47 -2.37
N ILE A 185 1.30 -19.27 -1.12
CA ILE A 185 1.26 -20.37 -0.14
C ILE A 185 0.06 -21.31 -0.32
N GLU A 186 -1.09 -20.80 -0.83
CA GLU A 186 -2.28 -21.63 -1.08
C GLU A 186 -2.15 -22.49 -2.34
N ASN A 187 -1.43 -22.02 -3.38
CA ASN A 187 -1.33 -22.74 -4.67
C ASN A 187 -0.01 -23.49 -4.88
N THR A 188 0.90 -23.47 -3.89
CA THR A 188 2.16 -24.22 -3.97
C THR A 188 2.37 -25.13 -2.77
N SER A 189 3.30 -26.06 -2.89
CA SER A 189 3.69 -26.92 -1.77
C SER A 189 5.21 -26.92 -1.60
N ARG A 190 5.67 -26.86 -0.35
CA ARG A 190 7.10 -26.90 0.00
C ARG A 190 7.95 -25.77 -0.58
N VAL A 191 7.33 -24.68 -1.02
CA VAL A 191 8.07 -23.49 -1.47
C VAL A 191 8.37 -22.58 -0.29
N TRP A 192 7.36 -22.24 0.50
CA TRP A 192 7.53 -21.45 1.73
C TRP A 192 7.09 -22.24 2.96
N ASP A 193 7.77 -21.99 4.07
CA ASP A 193 7.48 -22.60 5.37
C ASP A 193 6.59 -21.69 6.20
N GLY A 194 6.59 -20.38 5.87
CA GLY A 194 5.67 -19.41 6.44
C GLY A 194 5.55 -18.14 5.62
N VAL A 195 4.52 -17.34 5.90
CA VAL A 195 4.24 -16.08 5.18
C VAL A 195 3.73 -14.98 6.09
N VAL A 196 4.03 -13.72 5.72
CA VAL A 196 3.51 -12.50 6.35
C VAL A 196 2.81 -11.63 5.30
N PRO A 197 1.54 -11.88 4.98
CA PRO A 197 0.74 -10.92 4.23
C PRO A 197 0.39 -9.73 5.13
N TYR A 198 0.52 -8.49 4.59
CA TYR A 198 0.21 -7.29 5.36
C TYR A 198 -0.65 -6.30 4.56
N VAL A 199 -1.38 -5.42 5.25
CA VAL A 199 -2.39 -4.51 4.68
C VAL A 199 -3.24 -5.22 3.63
N MET A 200 -3.83 -6.33 4.05
CA MET A 200 -4.46 -7.32 3.19
C MET A 200 -5.87 -6.89 2.79
N PRO A 201 -6.15 -6.68 1.49
CA PRO A 201 -7.51 -6.51 1.01
C PRO A 201 -8.16 -7.86 0.71
N THR A 202 -9.49 -7.90 0.64
CA THR A 202 -10.19 -9.05 0.03
C THR A 202 -10.38 -8.79 -1.47
N PRO A 203 -10.08 -9.74 -2.36
CA PRO A 203 -10.22 -9.50 -3.80
C PRO A 203 -11.65 -9.13 -4.21
N MET A 204 -12.65 -9.74 -3.55
CA MET A 204 -14.06 -9.49 -3.86
C MET A 204 -14.54 -8.12 -3.41
N SER A 205 -13.94 -7.53 -2.36
CA SER A 205 -14.35 -6.25 -1.80
C SER A 205 -13.45 -5.07 -2.20
N ILE A 206 -12.24 -5.31 -2.73
CA ILE A 206 -11.32 -4.23 -3.13
C ILE A 206 -12.01 -3.18 -4.03
N PRO A 207 -12.63 -3.55 -5.17
CA PRO A 207 -13.26 -2.56 -6.02
C PRO A 207 -14.34 -1.77 -5.28
N ASN A 208 -15.10 -2.46 -4.45
CA ASN A 208 -16.23 -1.89 -3.74
C ASN A 208 -15.80 -0.98 -2.57
N SER A 209 -14.69 -1.29 -1.88
CA SER A 209 -14.15 -0.40 -0.84
C SER A 209 -13.78 0.96 -1.41
N PHE A 210 -13.14 0.98 -2.59
CA PHE A 210 -12.78 2.23 -3.25
C PHE A 210 -14.00 3.02 -3.73
N THR A 211 -15.00 2.36 -4.31
CA THR A 211 -16.21 3.06 -4.77
C THR A 211 -17.01 3.61 -3.60
N ALA A 212 -17.14 2.88 -2.50
CA ALA A 212 -17.78 3.34 -1.27
C ALA A 212 -17.03 4.54 -0.63
N GLY A 213 -15.70 4.45 -0.54
CA GLY A 213 -14.86 5.55 -0.05
C GLY A 213 -15.01 6.82 -0.88
N MET A 214 -15.04 6.70 -2.21
CA MET A 214 -15.23 7.83 -3.12
C MET A 214 -16.63 8.46 -2.98
N LEU A 215 -17.67 7.63 -2.86
CA LEU A 215 -19.05 8.13 -2.63
C LEU A 215 -19.12 8.95 -1.35
N ALA A 216 -18.60 8.39 -0.24
CA ALA A 216 -18.60 9.07 1.04
C ALA A 216 -17.76 10.35 0.98
N GLY A 217 -16.55 10.30 0.41
CA GLY A 217 -15.69 11.47 0.23
C GLY A 217 -16.35 12.60 -0.56
N ARG A 218 -17.09 12.26 -1.63
CA ARG A 218 -17.82 13.25 -2.42
C ARG A 218 -18.94 13.91 -1.61
N ILE A 219 -19.78 13.12 -0.93
CA ILE A 219 -20.93 13.64 -0.19
C ILE A 219 -20.49 14.42 1.05
N LEU A 220 -19.43 13.98 1.72
CA LEU A 220 -18.95 14.58 2.98
C LEU A 220 -17.93 15.72 2.78
N ARG A 221 -17.46 16.00 1.56
CA ARG A 221 -16.37 16.94 1.26
C ARG A 221 -16.48 18.30 1.97
N ASN A 222 -17.69 18.86 2.01
CA ASN A 222 -17.91 20.20 2.56
C ASN A 222 -17.95 20.26 4.09
N VAL A 223 -18.06 19.11 4.76
CA VAL A 223 -18.09 18.98 6.23
C VAL A 223 -16.86 18.19 6.75
N MET A 224 -15.97 17.77 5.87
CA MET A 224 -14.82 16.93 6.19
C MET A 224 -13.94 17.52 7.32
N PRO A 225 -13.51 18.80 7.27
CA PRO A 225 -12.67 19.35 8.34
C PRO A 225 -13.34 19.34 9.71
N GLU A 226 -14.63 19.66 9.77
CA GLU A 226 -15.40 19.70 11.02
C GLU A 226 -15.68 18.28 11.54
N MET A 227 -15.90 17.31 10.62
CA MET A 227 -16.05 15.89 10.93
C MET A 227 -14.76 15.32 11.51
N VAL A 228 -13.62 15.61 10.92
CA VAL A 228 -12.31 15.18 11.43
C VAL A 228 -12.06 15.76 12.80
N ASP A 229 -12.33 17.08 13.03
CA ASP A 229 -12.21 17.71 14.35
C ASP A 229 -13.11 17.03 15.40
N ALA A 230 -14.32 16.62 15.00
CA ALA A 230 -15.25 15.92 15.90
C ALA A 230 -14.75 14.49 16.26
N LEU A 231 -14.03 13.85 15.36
CA LEU A 231 -13.43 12.52 15.57
C LEU A 231 -12.09 12.56 16.33
N GLU A 232 -11.49 13.75 16.49
CA GLU A 232 -10.23 13.90 17.20
C GLU A 232 -10.39 13.72 18.71
N VAL A 233 -9.29 13.27 19.36
CA VAL A 233 -9.23 13.11 20.80
C VAL A 233 -9.69 14.37 21.54
N GLY A 234 -10.45 14.20 22.62
CA GLY A 234 -10.90 15.32 23.45
C GLY A 234 -11.90 16.28 22.76
N SER A 235 -12.51 15.89 21.64
CA SER A 235 -13.61 16.66 21.05
C SER A 235 -14.81 16.72 22.01
N LYS A 236 -15.48 17.87 22.03
CA LYS A 236 -16.77 18.06 22.72
C LYS A 236 -17.95 17.91 21.76
N LYS A 237 -17.69 17.87 20.44
CA LYS A 237 -18.73 17.74 19.41
C LYS A 237 -19.03 16.28 19.15
N ASN A 238 -20.31 15.95 18.99
CA ASN A 238 -20.69 14.70 18.38
C ASN A 238 -20.53 14.83 16.86
N VAL A 239 -20.02 13.81 16.19
CA VAL A 239 -19.83 13.81 14.73
C VAL A 239 -21.14 14.08 13.97
N TYR A 240 -22.27 13.59 14.50
CA TYR A 240 -23.59 13.78 13.89
C TYR A 240 -24.08 15.25 13.94
N ASP A 241 -23.56 16.06 14.86
CA ASP A 241 -23.91 17.50 14.93
C ASP A 241 -23.25 18.32 13.80
N VAL A 242 -22.29 17.72 13.09
CA VAL A 242 -21.56 18.34 11.99
C VAL A 242 -22.36 18.27 10.68
N PHE A 243 -23.13 17.20 10.50
CA PHE A 243 -23.84 16.94 9.24
C PHE A 243 -25.02 17.92 9.06
N LYS A 244 -25.19 18.39 7.82
CA LYS A 244 -26.21 19.38 7.43
C LYS A 244 -27.40 18.74 6.73
N THR A 245 -27.27 17.51 6.22
CA THR A 245 -28.29 16.81 5.45
C THR A 245 -28.39 15.35 5.85
N ASP A 246 -29.56 14.74 5.66
CA ASP A 246 -29.77 13.30 5.87
C ASP A 246 -28.89 12.47 4.93
N GLU A 247 -28.56 12.99 3.73
CA GLU A 247 -27.66 12.32 2.79
C GLU A 247 -26.23 12.19 3.36
N GLN A 248 -25.72 13.23 4.06
CA GLN A 248 -24.42 13.18 4.73
C GLN A 248 -24.41 12.17 5.88
N ILE A 249 -25.50 12.13 6.67
CA ILE A 249 -25.66 11.14 7.75
C ILE A 249 -25.69 9.72 7.16
N ALA A 250 -26.45 9.51 6.09
CA ALA A 250 -26.54 8.22 5.43
C ALA A 250 -25.19 7.76 4.85
N ALA A 251 -24.45 8.65 4.18
CA ALA A 251 -23.14 8.36 3.61
C ALA A 251 -22.10 8.02 4.71
N TYR A 252 -22.08 8.76 5.81
CA TYR A 252 -21.22 8.48 6.95
C TYR A 252 -21.54 7.12 7.58
N ASN A 253 -22.82 6.83 7.82
CA ASN A 253 -23.25 5.56 8.37
C ASN A 253 -22.92 4.37 7.45
N GLU A 254 -23.14 4.54 6.15
CA GLU A 254 -22.84 3.52 5.14
C GLU A 254 -21.35 3.16 5.12
N ILE A 255 -20.48 4.16 5.06
CA ILE A 255 -19.04 3.90 4.98
C ILE A 255 -18.48 3.37 6.32
N CYS A 256 -19.02 3.80 7.48
CA CYS A 256 -18.68 3.22 8.78
C CYS A 256 -19.11 1.75 8.87
N ALA A 257 -20.33 1.42 8.43
CA ALA A 257 -20.82 0.05 8.38
C ALA A 257 -20.07 -0.81 7.35
N PHE A 258 -19.50 -0.19 6.31
CA PHE A 258 -18.60 -0.84 5.36
C PHE A 258 -17.23 -1.16 5.98
N GLY A 259 -16.94 -0.63 7.17
CA GLY A 259 -15.72 -0.90 7.93
C GLY A 259 -14.59 0.11 7.73
N PHE A 260 -14.87 1.25 7.12
CA PHE A 260 -13.87 2.33 6.99
C PHE A 260 -13.53 2.87 8.38
N PRO A 261 -12.25 2.83 8.80
CA PRO A 261 -11.90 3.15 10.18
C PRO A 261 -11.89 4.66 10.42
N SER A 262 -12.28 5.06 11.64
CA SER A 262 -12.31 6.48 12.02
C SER A 262 -10.94 7.18 11.93
N GLY A 263 -9.85 6.44 12.16
CA GLY A 263 -8.48 6.95 12.03
C GLY A 263 -8.12 7.35 10.60
N ALA A 264 -8.65 6.65 9.60
CA ALA A 264 -8.37 6.94 8.19
C ALA A 264 -8.95 8.30 7.73
N TRP A 265 -9.99 8.81 8.36
CA TRP A 265 -10.51 10.13 8.05
C TRP A 265 -9.53 11.25 8.35
N LYS A 266 -8.68 11.08 9.36
CA LYS A 266 -7.70 12.07 9.80
C LYS A 266 -6.60 12.28 8.78
N THR A 267 -6.24 11.23 8.04
CA THR A 267 -5.17 11.21 7.03
C THR A 267 -5.70 11.17 5.60
N SER A 268 -7.01 11.05 5.40
CA SER A 268 -7.65 10.92 4.08
C SER A 268 -7.39 12.09 3.12
N GLN A 269 -7.14 13.28 3.64
CA GLN A 269 -6.78 14.45 2.82
C GLN A 269 -5.39 14.31 2.19
N SER A 270 -4.47 13.58 2.83
CA SER A 270 -3.11 13.33 2.32
C SER A 270 -3.03 12.11 1.42
N GLU A 271 -3.94 11.14 1.57
CA GLU A 271 -3.90 9.86 0.83
C GLU A 271 -4.97 9.70 -0.25
N GLY A 272 -5.98 10.58 -0.29
CA GLY A 272 -6.98 10.64 -1.36
C GLY A 272 -7.89 9.42 -1.43
N LEU A 273 -8.65 9.08 -0.41
CA LEU A 273 -9.81 8.14 -0.36
C LEU A 273 -9.92 7.12 -1.53
N GLY A 274 -8.80 6.52 -1.97
CA GLY A 274 -8.80 5.53 -3.05
C GLY A 274 -8.84 6.10 -4.49
N LEU A 275 -8.64 7.40 -4.70
CA LEU A 275 -8.64 8.02 -6.04
C LEU A 275 -7.63 7.40 -7.00
N GLY A 276 -6.46 6.95 -6.51
CA GLY A 276 -5.45 6.28 -7.32
C GLY A 276 -5.92 4.93 -7.89
N ALA A 277 -6.66 4.15 -7.12
CA ALA A 277 -7.22 2.87 -7.57
C ALA A 277 -8.39 3.05 -8.55
N PHE A 278 -9.04 4.20 -8.53
CA PHE A 278 -10.14 4.53 -9.42
C PHE A 278 -9.75 4.54 -10.90
N ALA A 279 -8.54 4.97 -11.20
CA ALA A 279 -7.99 4.95 -12.56
C ALA A 279 -7.96 3.52 -13.18
N LEU A 280 -7.90 2.49 -12.34
CA LEU A 280 -7.94 1.08 -12.79
C LEU A 280 -9.38 0.53 -12.84
N ILE A 281 -10.23 0.92 -11.89
CA ILE A 281 -11.57 0.33 -11.72
C ILE A 281 -12.51 0.82 -12.80
N LEU A 282 -12.58 2.12 -13.08
CA LEU A 282 -13.52 2.67 -14.05
C LEU A 282 -13.33 2.12 -15.48
N PRO A 283 -12.12 2.13 -16.07
CA PRO A 283 -11.91 1.57 -17.40
C PRO A 283 -12.30 0.09 -17.48
N THR A 284 -12.00 -0.65 -16.41
CA THR A 284 -12.32 -2.07 -16.33
C THR A 284 -13.83 -2.31 -16.30
N ILE A 285 -14.59 -1.57 -15.48
CA ILE A 285 -16.06 -1.71 -15.45
C ILE A 285 -16.68 -1.26 -16.78
N LEU A 286 -16.18 -0.20 -17.41
CA LEU A 286 -16.61 0.23 -18.75
C LEU A 286 -16.44 -0.89 -19.80
N GLN A 287 -15.43 -1.75 -19.64
CA GLN A 287 -15.17 -2.86 -20.54
C GLN A 287 -16.03 -4.08 -20.23
N ILE A 288 -16.15 -4.48 -18.95
CA ILE A 288 -16.79 -5.74 -18.57
C ILE A 288 -18.29 -5.62 -18.29
N ASP A 289 -18.78 -4.42 -17.93
CA ASP A 289 -20.19 -4.13 -17.63
C ASP A 289 -20.63 -2.76 -18.20
N PRO A 290 -20.48 -2.53 -19.52
CA PRO A 290 -20.72 -1.21 -20.14
C PRO A 290 -22.16 -0.73 -19.98
N SER A 291 -23.14 -1.64 -19.93
CA SER A 291 -24.55 -1.29 -19.78
C SER A 291 -24.87 -0.68 -18.41
N TYR A 292 -24.05 -0.91 -17.39
CA TYR A 292 -24.24 -0.31 -16.06
C TYR A 292 -24.36 1.22 -16.13
N PHE A 293 -23.53 1.86 -16.91
CA PHE A 293 -23.48 3.34 -16.99
C PHE A 293 -24.73 3.95 -17.63
N THR A 294 -25.37 3.26 -18.57
CA THR A 294 -26.66 3.66 -19.12
C THR A 294 -27.79 3.32 -18.14
N ASP A 295 -27.78 2.11 -17.61
CA ASP A 295 -28.80 1.62 -16.68
C ASP A 295 -28.87 2.48 -15.43
N PHE A 296 -27.73 2.91 -14.90
CA PHE A 296 -27.65 3.78 -13.72
C PHE A 296 -28.48 5.06 -13.85
N TRP A 297 -28.48 5.69 -15.02
CA TRP A 297 -29.20 6.96 -15.23
C TRP A 297 -30.64 6.77 -15.77
N THR A 298 -30.98 5.59 -16.28
CA THR A 298 -32.24 5.41 -17.04
C THR A 298 -33.19 4.36 -16.46
N LYS A 299 -32.72 3.45 -15.59
CA LYS A 299 -33.55 2.37 -15.06
C LYS A 299 -33.98 2.60 -13.61
N PRO A 300 -35.25 2.29 -13.27
CA PRO A 300 -35.72 2.34 -11.90
C PRO A 300 -34.89 1.46 -10.95
N GLY A 301 -34.72 1.91 -9.72
CA GLY A 301 -33.95 1.20 -8.68
C GLY A 301 -32.47 1.59 -8.63
N TYR A 302 -31.95 2.25 -9.66
CA TYR A 302 -30.64 2.87 -9.61
C TYR A 302 -30.73 4.33 -9.12
N GLU A 303 -29.71 4.80 -8.39
CA GLU A 303 -29.73 6.13 -7.77
C GLU A 303 -29.74 7.27 -8.79
N GLY A 304 -29.14 7.06 -9.95
CA GLY A 304 -29.14 8.03 -11.05
C GLY A 304 -30.52 8.23 -11.73
N TYR A 305 -31.46 7.30 -11.59
CA TYR A 305 -32.82 7.42 -12.12
C TYR A 305 -33.63 8.48 -11.39
N ASN A 306 -33.53 8.52 -10.06
CA ASN A 306 -34.08 9.58 -9.20
C ASN A 306 -32.95 10.15 -8.34
N PRO A 307 -32.04 10.96 -8.93
CA PRO A 307 -30.85 11.38 -8.26
C PRO A 307 -31.12 12.29 -7.05
N SER A 308 -30.34 12.11 -5.99
CA SER A 308 -30.30 13.00 -4.84
C SER A 308 -29.89 14.42 -5.23
N SER A 309 -30.06 15.37 -4.31
CA SER A 309 -29.67 16.76 -4.57
C SER A 309 -28.17 16.87 -4.87
N SER A 310 -27.31 16.22 -4.08
CA SER A 310 -25.86 16.26 -4.30
C SER A 310 -25.45 15.62 -5.63
N LEU A 311 -26.10 14.52 -6.02
CA LEU A 311 -25.82 13.85 -7.29
C LEU A 311 -26.23 14.70 -8.50
N LYS A 312 -27.35 15.46 -8.40
CA LYS A 312 -27.80 16.42 -9.44
C LYS A 312 -26.84 17.59 -9.57
N GLU A 313 -26.43 18.18 -8.43
CA GLU A 313 -25.52 19.32 -8.39
C GLU A 313 -24.11 18.96 -8.89
N ASP A 314 -23.64 17.75 -8.57
CA ASP A 314 -22.31 17.30 -8.93
C ASP A 314 -22.22 16.79 -10.37
N ARG A 315 -23.35 16.50 -11.03
CA ARG A 315 -23.35 16.05 -12.42
C ARG A 315 -23.06 17.21 -13.37
N VAL A 316 -21.94 17.15 -14.03
CA VAL A 316 -21.48 18.17 -14.97
C VAL A 316 -21.45 17.60 -16.38
N GLN A 317 -22.07 18.29 -17.31
CA GLN A 317 -22.03 18.09 -18.75
C GLN A 317 -21.81 19.46 -19.40
N LEU A 318 -20.55 19.79 -19.75
CA LEU A 318 -20.17 21.11 -20.24
C LEU A 318 -19.46 21.00 -21.57
N SER A 319 -20.00 21.63 -22.62
CA SER A 319 -19.31 21.81 -23.92
C SER A 319 -18.38 23.01 -23.86
N SER A 320 -17.18 22.86 -24.38
CA SER A 320 -16.12 23.88 -24.44
C SER A 320 -15.43 23.84 -25.78
N LYS A 321 -14.83 24.96 -26.21
CA LYS A 321 -14.07 25.04 -27.46
C LYS A 321 -12.56 25.12 -27.19
N VAL A 322 -11.80 24.45 -28.04
CA VAL A 322 -10.34 24.51 -28.02
C VAL A 322 -9.89 25.89 -28.49
N GLU A 323 -9.25 26.65 -27.59
CA GLU A 323 -8.59 27.93 -27.93
C GLU A 323 -7.13 27.73 -28.35
N LYS A 324 -6.45 26.75 -27.73
CA LYS A 324 -5.04 26.48 -28.01
C LYS A 324 -4.72 25.02 -27.68
N ILE A 325 -3.85 24.43 -28.51
CA ILE A 325 -3.21 23.13 -28.27
C ILE A 325 -1.79 23.41 -27.78
N ILE A 326 -1.38 22.80 -26.68
CA ILE A 326 -0.11 23.07 -26.02
C ILE A 326 0.77 21.82 -26.15
N SER A 327 1.97 22.00 -26.71
CA SER A 327 2.96 20.94 -26.84
C SER A 327 3.72 20.71 -25.54
N ALA A 328 4.47 19.60 -25.46
CA ALA A 328 5.30 19.29 -24.31
C ALA A 328 6.38 20.36 -24.04
N GLU A 329 7.03 20.89 -25.10
CA GLU A 329 8.00 21.97 -24.97
C GLU A 329 7.37 23.27 -24.48
N GLU A 330 6.21 23.60 -25.03
CA GLU A 330 5.49 24.78 -24.61
C GLU A 330 4.99 24.67 -23.16
N ALA A 331 4.47 23.53 -22.75
CA ALA A 331 4.04 23.28 -21.38
C ALA A 331 5.20 23.48 -20.38
N ILE A 332 6.40 22.99 -20.70
CA ILE A 332 7.60 23.23 -19.89
C ILE A 332 7.95 24.73 -19.83
N SER A 333 7.92 25.40 -20.99
CA SER A 333 8.24 26.83 -21.04
C SER A 333 7.26 27.72 -20.27
N MET A 334 5.99 27.30 -20.21
CA MET A 334 4.93 27.95 -19.42
C MET A 334 5.01 27.63 -17.93
N GLY A 335 5.88 26.71 -17.50
CA GLY A 335 5.98 26.26 -16.13
C GLY A 335 4.77 25.43 -15.66
N LEU A 336 4.01 24.86 -16.59
CA LEU A 336 2.92 23.97 -16.25
C LEU A 336 3.46 22.70 -15.58
N LYS A 337 2.66 22.10 -14.70
CA LYS A 337 3.02 20.88 -13.98
C LYS A 337 2.17 19.72 -14.49
N TYR A 338 2.78 18.54 -14.69
CA TYR A 338 2.03 17.34 -15.04
C TYR A 338 1.19 16.86 -13.86
N ASP A 339 1.76 16.86 -12.66
CA ASP A 339 1.08 16.52 -11.41
C ASP A 339 1.54 17.46 -10.30
N PRO A 340 0.70 18.45 -9.91
CA PRO A 340 1.07 19.41 -8.87
C PRO A 340 1.09 18.80 -7.46
N PHE A 341 0.51 17.60 -7.29
CA PHE A 341 0.37 16.94 -5.98
C PHE A 341 1.40 15.82 -5.77
N GLY A 342 2.03 15.32 -6.86
CA GLY A 342 2.94 14.17 -6.85
C GLY A 342 4.42 14.51 -7.01
N GLU A 343 4.79 15.78 -7.19
CA GLU A 343 6.16 16.20 -7.51
C GLU A 343 7.20 15.81 -6.44
N GLU A 344 6.82 15.84 -5.17
CA GLU A 344 7.77 15.53 -4.07
C GLU A 344 7.95 14.02 -3.83
N SER A 345 6.98 13.18 -4.23
CA SER A 345 6.97 11.78 -3.79
C SER A 345 7.68 10.79 -4.72
N ARG A 346 7.83 11.06 -6.02
CA ARG A 346 8.36 10.07 -7.00
C ARG A 346 9.31 10.58 -8.07
N GLY A 347 9.56 11.88 -8.22
CA GLY A 347 10.46 12.44 -9.26
C GLY A 347 10.03 12.17 -10.73
N LEU A 348 9.00 11.34 -10.93
CA LEU A 348 8.51 10.91 -12.25
C LEU A 348 7.64 11.99 -12.91
N ALA A 349 6.82 12.69 -12.13
CA ALA A 349 5.91 13.71 -12.63
C ALA A 349 6.65 14.92 -13.20
N ALA A 350 7.70 15.39 -12.53
CA ALA A 350 8.51 16.53 -12.97
C ALA A 350 9.24 16.28 -14.30
N ASN A 351 9.48 15.01 -14.65
CA ASN A 351 10.20 14.62 -15.88
C ASN A 351 9.30 14.01 -16.97
N ALA A 352 7.99 13.89 -16.71
CA ALA A 352 7.07 13.20 -17.61
C ALA A 352 7.11 13.75 -19.06
N TRP A 353 7.06 15.06 -19.22
CA TRP A 353 7.12 15.68 -20.56
C TRP A 353 8.51 15.65 -21.17
N LYS A 354 9.58 15.75 -20.37
CA LYS A 354 10.95 15.57 -20.86
C LYS A 354 11.17 14.15 -21.40
N ALA A 355 10.60 13.15 -20.74
CA ALA A 355 10.65 11.76 -21.20
C ALA A 355 9.86 11.56 -22.50
N LEU A 356 8.74 12.25 -22.69
CA LEU A 356 7.99 12.25 -23.96
C LEU A 356 8.83 12.86 -25.11
N ILE A 357 9.43 14.02 -24.89
CA ILE A 357 10.28 14.70 -25.88
C ILE A 357 11.48 13.82 -26.26
N GLN A 358 12.08 13.09 -25.32
CA GLN A 358 13.17 12.16 -25.60
C GLN A 358 12.77 10.99 -26.52
N LYS A 359 11.49 10.58 -26.48
CA LYS A 359 10.96 9.52 -27.35
C LYS A 359 10.58 10.02 -28.74
N ASP A 360 10.15 11.27 -28.83
CA ASP A 360 9.73 11.91 -30.08
C ASP A 360 10.47 13.25 -30.21
N ALA A 361 11.52 13.26 -31.05
CA ALA A 361 12.40 14.41 -31.22
C ALA A 361 11.73 15.66 -31.84
N SER A 362 10.44 15.57 -32.25
CA SER A 362 9.72 16.74 -32.79
C SER A 362 9.38 17.77 -31.70
N GLY A 363 9.22 17.34 -30.47
CA GLY A 363 8.76 18.21 -29.34
C GLY A 363 7.31 18.69 -29.44
N ASP A 364 6.63 18.46 -30.57
CA ASP A 364 5.29 18.96 -30.90
C ASP A 364 4.16 18.08 -30.34
N ILE A 365 4.46 17.20 -29.39
CA ILE A 365 3.48 16.29 -28.80
C ILE A 365 2.46 17.09 -27.99
N PRO A 366 1.16 17.03 -28.30
CA PRO A 366 0.13 17.68 -27.51
C PRO A 366 0.04 17.08 -26.11
N VAL A 367 0.20 17.89 -25.07
CA VAL A 367 0.12 17.44 -23.67
C VAL A 367 -0.92 18.21 -22.85
N ALA A 368 -1.42 19.33 -23.40
CA ALA A 368 -2.48 20.11 -22.79
C ALA A 368 -3.30 20.86 -23.82
N VAL A 369 -4.51 21.28 -23.42
CA VAL A 369 -5.39 22.12 -24.24
C VAL A 369 -5.93 23.26 -23.40
N LYS A 370 -5.88 24.49 -23.93
CA LYS A 370 -6.57 25.64 -23.37
C LYS A 370 -7.97 25.72 -23.96
N LEU A 371 -8.95 25.88 -23.08
CA LEU A 371 -10.38 25.91 -23.42
C LEU A 371 -11.00 27.28 -23.10
N ASP A 372 -12.06 27.63 -23.81
CA ASP A 372 -12.82 28.86 -23.58
C ASP A 372 -13.49 28.88 -22.19
N LYS A 373 -13.86 27.70 -21.66
CA LYS A 373 -14.39 27.49 -20.32
C LYS A 373 -14.11 26.10 -19.80
N VAL A 374 -14.09 25.96 -18.49
CA VAL A 374 -13.89 24.71 -17.77
C VAL A 374 -14.91 24.58 -16.63
N PRO A 375 -15.19 23.36 -16.14
CA PRO A 375 -16.08 23.16 -15.00
C PRO A 375 -15.63 23.93 -13.75
N THR A 376 -16.55 24.59 -13.08
CA THR A 376 -16.32 25.22 -11.76
C THR A 376 -16.47 24.20 -10.63
N ASN A 377 -17.48 23.31 -10.73
CA ASN A 377 -17.62 22.19 -9.80
C ASN A 377 -16.69 21.04 -10.22
N ARG A 378 -15.74 20.70 -9.36
CA ARG A 378 -14.71 19.67 -9.58
C ARG A 378 -14.78 18.55 -8.54
N SER A 379 -16.00 18.24 -8.07
CA SER A 379 -16.24 17.20 -7.06
C SER A 379 -15.93 15.77 -7.51
N SER A 380 -15.68 15.56 -8.82
CA SER A 380 -15.21 14.31 -9.40
C SER A 380 -14.39 14.60 -10.66
N ALA A 381 -13.62 13.61 -11.13
CA ALA A 381 -12.92 13.70 -12.40
C ALA A 381 -13.91 13.65 -13.58
N PHE A 382 -13.45 13.94 -14.80
CA PHE A 382 -14.27 14.04 -16.00
C PHE A 382 -13.74 13.15 -17.12
N ASP A 383 -14.65 12.59 -17.91
CA ASP A 383 -14.36 12.21 -19.29
C ASP A 383 -14.26 13.50 -20.12
N LEU A 384 -13.22 13.63 -20.92
CA LEU A 384 -13.08 14.70 -21.90
C LEU A 384 -13.33 14.11 -23.30
N ILE A 385 -14.49 14.39 -23.86
CA ILE A 385 -14.97 13.79 -25.12
C ILE A 385 -14.86 14.81 -26.24
N VAL A 386 -14.24 14.43 -27.35
CA VAL A 386 -14.17 15.29 -28.55
C VAL A 386 -15.48 15.16 -29.33
N ASN A 387 -16.22 16.26 -29.50
CA ASN A 387 -17.52 16.28 -30.14
C ASN A 387 -17.46 16.73 -31.61
N SER A 388 -16.36 17.34 -32.06
CA SER A 388 -16.23 17.84 -33.45
C SER A 388 -14.81 17.63 -33.99
N GLY A 389 -14.62 17.88 -35.29
CA GLY A 389 -13.34 17.79 -35.98
C GLY A 389 -12.88 16.35 -36.27
N ALA A 390 -11.61 16.19 -36.63
CA ALA A 390 -11.03 14.90 -37.03
C ALA A 390 -10.94 13.91 -35.86
N ALA A 391 -10.88 14.40 -34.62
CA ALA A 391 -10.82 13.59 -33.42
C ALA A 391 -12.22 13.28 -32.83
N ALA A 392 -13.32 13.61 -33.51
CA ALA A 392 -14.67 13.42 -32.99
C ALA A 392 -14.91 11.97 -32.54
N GLY A 393 -15.55 11.80 -31.37
CA GLY A 393 -15.82 10.51 -30.72
C GLY A 393 -14.67 9.95 -29.90
N LYS A 394 -13.46 10.52 -29.98
CA LYS A 394 -12.33 10.11 -29.11
C LYS A 394 -12.51 10.67 -27.71
N LYS A 395 -12.09 9.89 -26.71
CA LYS A 395 -11.96 10.34 -25.33
C LYS A 395 -10.50 10.68 -25.03
N LEU A 396 -10.29 11.80 -24.36
CA LEU A 396 -9.00 12.22 -23.86
C LEU A 396 -8.96 12.02 -22.34
N GLY A 397 -7.91 11.41 -21.84
CA GLY A 397 -7.66 11.33 -20.41
C GLY A 397 -7.21 12.69 -19.88
N MET A 398 -7.78 13.11 -18.78
CA MET A 398 -7.44 14.37 -18.12
C MET A 398 -6.69 14.08 -16.82
N GLN A 399 -5.54 14.72 -16.64
CA GLN A 399 -4.76 14.62 -15.40
C GLN A 399 -5.29 15.63 -14.36
N TRP A 400 -5.35 16.90 -14.72
CA TRP A 400 -5.92 17.98 -13.90
C TRP A 400 -6.18 19.24 -14.74
N ILE A 401 -6.72 20.30 -14.11
CA ILE A 401 -7.04 21.56 -14.78
C ILE A 401 -6.33 22.71 -14.05
N ASP A 402 -5.50 23.45 -14.79
CA ASP A 402 -4.84 24.68 -14.36
C ASP A 402 -5.48 25.90 -15.03
N GLY A 403 -6.23 26.72 -14.26
CA GLY A 403 -7.03 27.77 -14.85
C GLY A 403 -7.99 27.23 -15.91
N ASN A 404 -7.82 27.63 -17.16
CA ASN A 404 -8.56 27.13 -18.34
C ASN A 404 -7.72 26.14 -19.18
N ILE A 405 -6.61 25.64 -18.64
CA ILE A 405 -5.75 24.68 -19.33
C ILE A 405 -6.01 23.28 -18.74
N VAL A 406 -6.39 22.33 -19.57
CA VAL A 406 -6.56 20.94 -19.24
C VAL A 406 -5.27 20.21 -19.54
N ILE A 407 -4.63 19.63 -18.55
CA ILE A 407 -3.45 18.77 -18.69
C ILE A 407 -3.95 17.36 -19.02
N LEU A 408 -3.42 16.79 -20.12
CA LEU A 408 -3.79 15.45 -20.58
C LEU A 408 -2.93 14.37 -19.92
N THR A 409 -3.52 13.19 -19.70
CA THR A 409 -2.74 12.03 -19.23
C THR A 409 -1.77 11.57 -20.33
N ILE A 410 -0.58 11.17 -19.92
CA ILE A 410 0.40 10.53 -20.82
C ILE A 410 -0.23 9.25 -21.38
N GLY A 411 -0.11 9.05 -22.69
CA GLY A 411 -0.76 7.95 -23.43
C GLY A 411 -1.96 8.38 -24.27
N ASN A 412 -2.54 9.57 -24.02
CA ASN A 412 -3.60 10.15 -24.85
C ASN A 412 -3.09 11.15 -25.91
N ASN A 413 -1.79 11.34 -25.98
CA ASN A 413 -1.16 12.33 -26.83
C ASN A 413 -1.42 12.08 -28.32
N GLU A 414 -1.41 10.82 -28.76
CA GLU A 414 -1.73 10.45 -30.13
C GLU A 414 -3.16 10.86 -30.54
N ALA A 415 -4.13 10.64 -29.63
CA ALA A 415 -5.51 11.07 -29.88
C ALA A 415 -5.63 12.60 -29.97
N ALA A 416 -4.80 13.34 -29.22
CA ALA A 416 -4.78 14.79 -29.21
C ALA A 416 -4.12 15.42 -30.47
N LYS A 417 -3.30 14.67 -31.23
CA LYS A 417 -2.70 15.15 -32.49
C LYS A 417 -3.72 15.54 -33.56
N ASP A 418 -4.91 14.95 -33.52
CA ASP A 418 -5.98 15.22 -34.46
C ASP A 418 -6.86 16.44 -34.06
N LEU A 419 -6.65 17.01 -32.87
CA LEU A 419 -7.37 18.20 -32.42
C LEU A 419 -6.97 19.43 -33.24
N ARG A 420 -7.94 20.36 -33.41
CA ARG A 420 -7.73 21.67 -34.03
C ARG A 420 -8.36 22.76 -33.15
N ILE A 421 -7.82 23.97 -33.26
CA ILE A 421 -8.43 25.15 -32.65
C ILE A 421 -9.85 25.30 -33.18
N GLY A 422 -10.81 25.52 -32.28
CA GLY A 422 -12.23 25.58 -32.57
C GLY A 422 -12.99 24.27 -32.43
N ASP A 423 -12.30 23.14 -32.29
CA ASP A 423 -12.96 21.87 -32.00
C ASP A 423 -13.71 21.93 -30.67
N GLU A 424 -14.85 21.25 -30.61
CA GLU A 424 -15.69 21.18 -29.41
C GLU A 424 -15.30 19.96 -28.56
N LEU A 425 -15.02 20.21 -27.29
CA LEU A 425 -14.82 19.20 -26.25
C LEU A 425 -15.96 19.22 -25.25
N LYS A 426 -16.38 18.06 -24.79
CA LYS A 426 -17.38 17.92 -23.71
C LYS A 426 -16.74 17.34 -22.47
N PHE A 427 -16.84 18.05 -21.36
CA PHE A 427 -16.64 17.48 -20.04
C PHE A 427 -17.90 16.70 -19.64
N ASP A 428 -17.74 15.45 -19.24
CA ASP A 428 -18.82 14.61 -18.74
C ASP A 428 -18.32 13.73 -17.58
N ASN A 429 -18.91 13.88 -16.40
CA ASN A 429 -18.57 13.07 -15.24
C ASN A 429 -19.65 12.02 -14.89
N SER A 430 -20.61 11.80 -15.77
CA SER A 430 -21.72 10.88 -15.51
C SER A 430 -21.25 9.46 -15.18
N ASN A 431 -20.24 8.94 -15.90
CA ASN A 431 -19.69 7.62 -15.64
C ASN A 431 -18.95 7.57 -14.30
N LEU A 432 -18.21 8.62 -14.00
CA LEU A 432 -17.43 8.75 -12.76
C LEU A 432 -18.33 8.87 -11.52
N LEU A 433 -19.48 9.51 -11.66
CA LEU A 433 -20.49 9.54 -10.62
C LEU A 433 -21.19 8.19 -10.46
N ALA A 434 -21.56 7.55 -11.57
CA ALA A 434 -22.24 6.26 -11.54
C ALA A 434 -21.38 5.19 -10.83
N VAL A 435 -20.09 5.11 -11.15
CA VAL A 435 -19.21 4.07 -10.59
C VAL A 435 -19.05 4.20 -9.08
N GLN A 436 -19.23 5.38 -8.49
CA GLN A 436 -19.18 5.56 -7.04
C GLN A 436 -20.28 4.78 -6.29
N TYR A 437 -21.35 4.39 -6.97
CA TYR A 437 -22.44 3.59 -6.43
C TYR A 437 -22.32 2.09 -6.75
N TYR A 438 -21.32 1.67 -7.52
CA TYR A 438 -21.21 0.30 -8.05
C TYR A 438 -21.19 -0.77 -6.96
N HIS A 439 -20.62 -0.49 -5.79
CA HIS A 439 -20.58 -1.41 -4.65
C HIS A 439 -21.97 -1.82 -4.14
N ARG A 440 -23.01 -1.00 -4.29
CA ARG A 440 -24.39 -1.32 -3.91
C ARG A 440 -25.02 -2.38 -4.83
N HIS A 441 -24.49 -2.48 -6.04
CA HIS A 441 -24.92 -3.40 -7.09
C HIS A 441 -24.04 -4.66 -7.20
N GLN A 442 -23.12 -4.85 -6.26
CA GLN A 442 -22.11 -5.90 -6.27
C GLN A 442 -22.04 -6.60 -4.92
N ILE A 443 -23.17 -7.15 -4.44
CA ILE A 443 -23.22 -7.88 -3.16
C ILE A 443 -22.59 -9.25 -3.35
N PRO A 444 -21.45 -9.57 -2.71
CA PRO A 444 -20.81 -10.88 -2.77
C PRO A 444 -21.54 -11.92 -1.90
N GLY A 445 -20.91 -13.09 -1.67
CA GLY A 445 -21.44 -14.13 -0.80
C GLY A 445 -21.68 -13.66 0.65
N SER A 446 -22.46 -14.45 1.40
CA SER A 446 -22.88 -14.12 2.78
C SER A 446 -21.73 -14.00 3.79
N GLU A 447 -20.58 -14.58 3.48
CA GLU A 447 -19.34 -14.47 4.27
C GLU A 447 -18.79 -13.05 4.35
N TYR A 448 -19.20 -12.19 3.43
CA TYR A 448 -18.86 -10.76 3.43
C TYR A 448 -19.94 -9.97 4.19
N TYR A 449 -19.98 -10.13 5.49
CA TYR A 449 -21.05 -9.68 6.38
C TYR A 449 -21.36 -8.17 6.32
N ILE A 450 -20.41 -7.33 5.95
CA ILE A 450 -20.60 -5.87 5.83
C ILE A 450 -21.61 -5.49 4.73
N TYR A 451 -21.84 -6.37 3.75
CA TYR A 451 -22.83 -6.14 2.69
C TYR A 451 -24.26 -6.40 3.13
N ASN A 452 -24.50 -6.89 4.35
CA ASN A 452 -25.86 -7.05 4.89
C ASN A 452 -26.61 -5.71 4.99
N GLN A 453 -25.92 -4.58 5.09
CA GLN A 453 -26.52 -3.25 5.03
C GLN A 453 -27.28 -2.97 3.73
N TYR A 454 -26.91 -3.63 2.62
CA TYR A 454 -27.54 -3.50 1.30
C TYR A 454 -28.67 -4.52 1.07
N LYS A 455 -29.06 -5.28 2.09
CA LYS A 455 -30.18 -6.23 2.06
C LYS A 455 -31.34 -5.71 2.92
N ASP A 456 -32.56 -6.08 2.51
CA ASP A 456 -33.76 -5.84 3.32
C ASP A 456 -33.85 -6.85 4.49
N SER A 457 -34.92 -6.76 5.28
CA SER A 457 -35.20 -7.67 6.42
C SER A 457 -35.39 -9.13 6.00
N ASN A 458 -35.73 -9.39 4.73
CA ASN A 458 -35.90 -10.73 4.16
C ASN A 458 -34.61 -11.27 3.53
N GLY A 459 -33.53 -10.47 3.55
CA GLY A 459 -32.24 -10.83 2.95
C GLY A 459 -32.13 -10.54 1.44
N ASN A 460 -33.13 -9.90 0.84
CA ASN A 460 -33.10 -9.53 -0.58
C ASN A 460 -32.27 -8.24 -0.79
N PRO A 461 -31.56 -8.13 -1.93
CA PRO A 461 -30.86 -6.89 -2.28
C PRO A 461 -31.82 -5.69 -2.37
N LYS A 462 -31.47 -4.57 -1.77
CA LYS A 462 -32.19 -3.29 -1.87
C LYS A 462 -32.05 -2.61 -3.25
N TYR A 463 -30.99 -2.92 -3.96
CA TYR A 463 -30.61 -2.35 -5.25
C TYR A 463 -30.55 -3.43 -6.34
N PRO A 464 -30.81 -3.09 -7.62
CA PRO A 464 -30.62 -4.05 -8.72
C PRO A 464 -29.19 -4.59 -8.72
N GLN A 465 -29.03 -5.91 -8.86
CA GLN A 465 -27.71 -6.54 -8.82
C GLN A 465 -27.13 -6.70 -10.21
N ARG A 466 -25.83 -6.50 -10.33
CA ARG A 466 -25.02 -6.70 -11.53
C ARG A 466 -24.21 -7.99 -11.41
N PRO A 467 -23.81 -8.62 -12.53
CA PRO A 467 -22.93 -9.78 -12.49
C PRO A 467 -21.63 -9.48 -11.73
N MET A 468 -21.23 -10.39 -10.83
CA MET A 468 -19.99 -10.27 -10.07
C MET A 468 -18.79 -10.67 -10.96
N LEU A 469 -18.30 -9.73 -11.76
CA LEU A 469 -17.21 -9.95 -12.72
C LEU A 469 -15.87 -9.45 -12.20
N LEU A 470 -15.85 -8.25 -11.61
CA LEU A 470 -14.62 -7.55 -11.25
C LEU A 470 -13.86 -8.26 -10.12
N GLY A 471 -14.56 -8.68 -9.06
CA GLY A 471 -13.96 -9.39 -7.93
C GLY A 471 -13.23 -10.68 -8.34
N PRO A 472 -13.87 -11.62 -9.04
CA PRO A 472 -13.21 -12.83 -9.54
C PRO A 472 -12.02 -12.57 -10.45
N MET A 473 -12.09 -11.54 -11.30
CA MET A 473 -11.00 -11.15 -12.18
C MET A 473 -9.79 -10.63 -11.38
N PHE A 474 -10.03 -9.79 -10.38
CA PHE A 474 -8.97 -9.34 -9.45
C PHE A 474 -8.37 -10.52 -8.68
N ALA A 475 -9.20 -11.45 -8.19
CA ALA A 475 -8.70 -12.63 -7.51
C ALA A 475 -7.81 -13.50 -8.41
N ALA A 476 -8.21 -13.73 -9.66
CA ALA A 476 -7.41 -14.50 -10.62
C ALA A 476 -6.06 -13.81 -10.90
N ALA A 477 -6.06 -12.50 -11.09
CA ALA A 477 -4.84 -11.74 -11.38
C ALA A 477 -3.90 -11.61 -10.18
N ALA A 478 -4.46 -11.46 -8.97
CA ALA A 478 -3.68 -11.15 -7.77
C ALA A 478 -3.23 -12.41 -7.00
N SER A 479 -4.06 -13.45 -6.90
CA SER A 479 -3.76 -14.63 -6.10
C SER A 479 -3.94 -15.97 -6.83
N GLY A 480 -4.24 -15.94 -8.13
CA GLY A 480 -4.57 -17.12 -8.92
C GLY A 480 -6.00 -17.65 -8.73
N SER A 481 -6.59 -17.38 -7.58
CA SER A 481 -7.96 -17.72 -7.20
C SER A 481 -8.44 -16.84 -6.04
N VAL A 482 -9.71 -16.89 -5.69
CA VAL A 482 -10.19 -16.29 -4.43
C VAL A 482 -9.51 -17.00 -3.26
N PRO A 483 -8.88 -16.26 -2.30
CA PRO A 483 -8.27 -16.86 -1.12
C PRO A 483 -9.20 -17.80 -0.38
N SER A 484 -8.75 -19.01 -0.19
CA SER A 484 -9.56 -20.13 0.35
C SER A 484 -9.27 -20.45 1.82
N GLY A 485 -8.16 -19.94 2.36
CA GLY A 485 -7.64 -20.30 3.67
C GLY A 485 -6.93 -21.66 3.72
N LYS A 486 -6.77 -22.33 2.58
CA LYS A 486 -6.18 -23.68 2.51
C LYS A 486 -4.70 -23.61 2.24
N PHE A 487 -3.89 -23.63 3.27
CA PHE A 487 -2.44 -23.59 3.16
C PHE A 487 -1.74 -24.59 4.11
N LYS A 488 -0.46 -24.83 3.87
CA LYS A 488 0.45 -25.58 4.76
C LYS A 488 1.58 -24.66 5.20
N GLY A 489 1.99 -24.74 6.46
CA GLY A 489 2.99 -23.88 7.06
C GLY A 489 2.38 -22.91 8.07
N LYS A 490 3.05 -21.80 8.36
CA LYS A 490 2.63 -20.81 9.33
C LYS A 490 2.30 -19.47 8.64
N MET A 491 1.35 -18.73 9.20
CA MET A 491 0.97 -17.40 8.66
C MET A 491 0.73 -16.41 9.79
N ILE A 492 1.30 -15.22 9.65
CA ILE A 492 0.99 -14.07 10.51
C ILE A 492 0.54 -12.92 9.62
N VAL A 493 -0.74 -12.54 9.71
CA VAL A 493 -1.28 -11.38 8.99
C VAL A 493 -1.05 -10.11 9.80
N ILE A 494 -0.59 -9.04 9.16
CA ILE A 494 -0.53 -7.69 9.73
C ILE A 494 -1.60 -6.84 9.07
N GLN A 495 -2.45 -6.20 9.89
CA GLN A 495 -3.50 -5.32 9.38
C GLN A 495 -3.49 -3.98 10.11
N ASN A 496 -3.53 -2.89 9.35
CA ASN A 496 -3.39 -1.54 9.86
C ASN A 496 -4.75 -0.91 10.16
N MET A 497 -4.84 -0.19 11.30
CA MET A 497 -6.09 0.33 11.81
C MET A 497 -6.53 1.66 11.18
N ASN A 498 -5.62 2.39 10.51
CA ASN A 498 -5.96 3.61 9.76
C ASN A 498 -6.04 3.34 8.25
N ASP A 499 -6.05 2.07 7.82
CA ASP A 499 -6.07 1.72 6.41
C ASP A 499 -7.46 1.92 5.81
N GLY A 500 -7.61 2.93 4.93
CA GLY A 500 -8.83 3.21 4.18
C GLY A 500 -8.96 2.42 2.87
N GLY A 501 -7.92 1.73 2.44
CA GLY A 501 -7.89 0.90 1.22
C GLY A 501 -8.12 -0.58 1.51
N ALA A 502 -7.25 -1.17 2.33
CA ALA A 502 -7.41 -2.52 2.85
C ALA A 502 -8.00 -2.47 4.25
N LEU A 503 -9.32 -2.45 4.34
CA LEU A 503 -10.05 -2.19 5.57
C LEU A 503 -9.72 -3.22 6.69
N PRO A 504 -9.69 -2.82 7.96
CA PRO A 504 -9.28 -3.70 9.06
C PRO A 504 -10.01 -5.04 9.13
N TRP A 505 -11.31 -5.09 8.80
CA TRP A 505 -12.11 -6.32 8.85
C TRP A 505 -11.72 -7.37 7.78
N HIS A 506 -10.97 -6.99 6.75
CA HIS A 506 -10.55 -7.93 5.70
C HIS A 506 -9.70 -9.08 6.26
N ALA A 507 -8.84 -8.80 7.25
CA ALA A 507 -8.06 -9.84 7.92
C ALA A 507 -8.95 -10.79 8.75
N ASP A 508 -10.03 -10.29 9.37
CA ASP A 508 -11.01 -11.12 10.09
C ASP A 508 -11.79 -12.03 9.13
N TRP A 509 -12.19 -11.50 7.97
CA TRP A 509 -12.81 -12.32 6.91
C TRP A 509 -11.88 -13.49 6.51
N TYR A 510 -10.60 -13.21 6.25
CA TYR A 510 -9.66 -14.26 5.85
C TYR A 510 -9.39 -15.26 6.99
N ARG A 511 -9.31 -14.79 8.22
CA ARG A 511 -9.25 -15.67 9.40
C ARG A 511 -10.44 -16.63 9.45
N SER A 512 -11.63 -16.17 9.09
CA SER A 512 -12.83 -17.02 9.03
C SER A 512 -12.68 -18.12 8.00
N LYS A 513 -12.13 -17.83 6.80
CA LYS A 513 -11.83 -18.83 5.77
C LYS A 513 -10.78 -19.85 6.24
N ILE A 514 -9.75 -19.40 6.90
CA ILE A 514 -8.72 -20.29 7.47
C ILE A 514 -9.34 -21.18 8.56
N LYS A 515 -10.22 -20.63 9.40
CA LYS A 515 -10.90 -21.38 10.45
C LYS A 515 -11.82 -22.48 9.87
N GLU A 516 -12.52 -22.21 8.76
CA GLU A 516 -13.32 -23.21 8.04
C GLU A 516 -12.48 -24.42 7.60
N TYR A 517 -11.23 -24.18 7.21
CA TYR A 517 -10.31 -25.23 6.76
C TYR A 517 -9.55 -25.92 7.89
N LEU A 518 -8.92 -25.14 8.80
CA LEU A 518 -8.05 -25.67 9.84
C LEU A 518 -8.79 -26.13 11.10
N GLY A 519 -10.02 -25.64 11.35
CA GLY A 519 -10.78 -25.99 12.56
C GLY A 519 -10.00 -25.69 13.84
N SER A 520 -9.74 -26.73 14.66
CA SER A 520 -8.95 -26.65 15.90
C SER A 520 -7.48 -26.29 15.70
N GLU A 521 -6.93 -26.54 14.51
CA GLU A 521 -5.52 -26.27 14.19
C GLU A 521 -5.27 -24.79 13.82
N LEU A 522 -6.30 -23.93 13.88
CA LEU A 522 -6.16 -22.52 13.54
C LEU A 522 -5.02 -21.86 14.33
N ASP A 523 -5.05 -22.00 15.66
CA ASP A 523 -4.08 -21.35 16.54
C ASP A 523 -2.67 -21.96 16.45
N ASN A 524 -2.54 -23.15 15.90
CA ASN A 524 -1.25 -23.76 15.62
C ASN A 524 -0.60 -23.23 14.34
N ASN A 525 -1.36 -22.55 13.45
CA ASN A 525 -0.86 -22.18 12.13
C ASN A 525 -1.09 -20.72 11.73
N PHE A 526 -1.90 -19.97 12.48
CA PHE A 526 -2.32 -18.63 12.07
C PHE A 526 -2.37 -17.63 13.24
N ARG A 527 -1.92 -16.38 12.97
CA ARG A 527 -2.02 -15.23 13.88
C ARG A 527 -2.43 -13.98 13.12
N ILE A 528 -3.07 -13.02 13.83
CA ILE A 528 -3.30 -11.66 13.34
C ILE A 528 -2.62 -10.65 14.26
N ARG A 529 -2.01 -9.63 13.67
CA ARG A 529 -1.48 -8.45 14.34
C ARG A 529 -2.11 -7.19 13.77
N TYR A 530 -2.93 -6.54 14.57
CA TYR A 530 -3.45 -5.22 14.25
C TYR A 530 -2.48 -4.14 14.72
N THR A 531 -2.25 -3.13 13.86
CA THR A 531 -1.33 -2.02 14.13
C THR A 531 -2.11 -0.71 14.17
N GLU A 532 -2.19 -0.07 15.35
CA GLU A 532 -2.81 1.26 15.48
C GLU A 532 -1.93 2.34 14.85
N HIS A 533 -2.57 3.45 14.47
CA HIS A 533 -1.90 4.61 13.86
C HIS A 533 -1.00 4.23 12.66
N ALA A 534 -1.43 3.25 11.90
CA ALA A 534 -0.76 2.84 10.67
C ALA A 534 -1.76 2.85 9.52
N ASN A 535 -1.38 3.47 8.42
CA ASN A 535 -2.14 3.56 7.19
C ASN A 535 -1.76 2.44 6.19
N HIS A 536 -2.15 2.59 4.91
CA HIS A 536 -1.89 1.59 3.88
C HIS A 536 -0.42 1.49 3.47
N GLY A 537 0.28 2.63 3.39
CA GLY A 537 1.63 2.69 2.82
C GLY A 537 2.73 2.20 3.77
N ASP A 538 3.67 1.40 3.27
CA ASP A 538 4.91 0.99 3.95
C ASP A 538 6.06 1.98 3.70
N TYR A 539 5.73 3.27 3.68
CA TYR A 539 6.67 4.33 3.39
C TYR A 539 7.71 4.50 4.51
N PRO A 540 8.95 4.91 4.17
CA PRO A 540 9.99 5.18 5.17
C PRO A 540 9.72 6.44 6.01
N SER A 541 8.78 7.28 5.59
CA SER A 541 8.26 8.44 6.32
C SER A 541 6.78 8.60 6.04
N GLN A 542 6.02 9.12 7.00
CA GLN A 542 4.60 9.38 6.84
C GLN A 542 4.34 10.85 6.49
N PRO A 543 3.35 11.14 5.63
CA PRO A 543 2.93 12.52 5.34
C PRO A 543 2.48 13.27 6.61
N ASP A 544 1.76 12.59 7.49
CA ASP A 544 1.32 13.10 8.80
C ASP A 544 1.79 12.19 9.95
N PRO A 545 3.02 12.41 10.46
CA PRO A 545 3.61 11.55 11.50
C PRO A 545 2.97 11.74 12.89
N THR A 546 2.04 12.68 13.06
CA THR A 546 1.27 12.83 14.31
C THR A 546 0.03 11.94 14.36
N HIS A 547 -0.40 11.39 13.24
CA HIS A 547 -1.52 10.45 13.11
C HIS A 547 -1.10 9.07 12.63
N ASP A 548 -0.02 8.96 11.85
CA ASP A 548 0.45 7.70 11.29
C ASP A 548 1.92 7.42 11.62
N ILE A 549 2.19 6.15 11.92
CA ILE A 549 3.53 5.63 12.19
C ILE A 549 4.12 4.94 10.95
N VAL A 550 5.44 4.86 10.90
CA VAL A 550 6.16 3.89 10.06
C VAL A 550 6.07 2.52 10.74
N TYR A 551 5.32 1.58 10.15
CA TYR A 551 5.07 0.26 10.74
C TYR A 551 6.05 -0.84 10.30
N LEU A 552 7.12 -0.49 9.59
CA LEU A 552 8.16 -1.45 9.15
C LEU A 552 8.77 -2.23 10.32
N GLY A 553 8.89 -1.63 11.50
CA GLY A 553 9.34 -2.32 12.71
C GLY A 553 8.43 -3.47 13.13
N VAL A 554 7.10 -3.30 12.98
CA VAL A 554 6.12 -4.38 13.20
C VAL A 554 6.30 -5.49 12.18
N LEU A 555 6.50 -5.14 10.89
CA LEU A 555 6.69 -6.09 9.80
C LEU A 555 7.96 -6.94 10.03
N PHE A 556 9.08 -6.30 10.29
CA PHE A 556 10.36 -6.98 10.47
C PHE A 556 10.38 -7.84 11.72
N GLN A 557 9.84 -7.36 12.85
CA GLN A 557 9.69 -8.20 14.03
C GLN A 557 8.76 -9.39 13.77
N THR A 558 7.73 -9.21 12.94
CA THR A 558 6.82 -10.30 12.59
C THR A 558 7.51 -11.39 11.75
N LEU A 559 8.43 -11.02 10.86
CA LEU A 559 9.24 -11.98 10.09
C LEU A 559 10.16 -12.79 11.00
N LEU A 560 10.80 -12.15 11.99
CA LEU A 560 11.62 -12.86 12.98
C LEU A 560 10.77 -13.80 13.85
N ASP A 561 9.61 -13.33 14.32
CA ASP A 561 8.70 -14.16 15.11
C ASP A 561 8.15 -15.34 14.30
N LEU A 562 7.92 -15.17 12.99
CA LEU A 562 7.52 -16.26 12.10
C LEU A 562 8.61 -17.28 11.92
N SER A 563 9.89 -16.86 11.73
CA SER A 563 11.01 -17.79 11.62
C SER A 563 11.22 -18.57 12.92
N ASP A 564 11.16 -17.91 14.07
CA ASP A 564 11.23 -18.55 15.38
C ASP A 564 10.08 -19.55 15.61
N TRP A 565 8.88 -19.23 15.12
CA TRP A 565 7.73 -20.14 15.23
C TRP A 565 7.92 -21.41 14.39
N VAL A 566 8.40 -21.26 13.14
CA VAL A 566 8.62 -22.38 12.24
C VAL A 566 9.83 -23.24 12.68
N GLU A 567 10.94 -22.59 13.02
CA GLU A 567 12.23 -23.26 13.23
C GLU A 567 12.44 -23.75 14.67
N LYS A 568 11.89 -23.01 15.65
CA LYS A 568 12.11 -23.26 17.09
C LYS A 568 10.82 -23.59 17.84
N GLY A 569 9.65 -23.50 17.19
CA GLY A 569 8.35 -23.73 17.85
C GLY A 569 7.95 -22.65 18.84
N ILE A 570 8.56 -21.45 18.78
CA ILE A 570 8.24 -20.32 19.67
C ILE A 570 6.99 -19.63 19.13
N GLU A 571 5.87 -19.81 19.82
CA GLU A 571 4.58 -19.25 19.37
C GLU A 571 4.53 -17.72 19.47
N PRO A 572 4.20 -17.02 18.37
CA PRO A 572 4.07 -15.56 18.37
C PRO A 572 2.75 -15.09 18.99
N ALA A 573 2.79 -13.89 19.57
CA ALA A 573 1.59 -13.25 20.09
C ALA A 573 0.66 -12.80 18.95
N SER A 574 -0.65 -12.96 19.17
CA SER A 574 -1.74 -12.41 18.36
C SER A 574 -2.38 -11.20 19.03
N THR A 575 -2.94 -10.29 18.24
CA THR A 575 -3.75 -9.19 18.79
C THR A 575 -5.16 -9.68 19.09
N ASN A 576 -5.67 -9.38 20.28
CA ASN A 576 -7.08 -9.58 20.65
C ASN A 576 -7.92 -8.44 20.08
N TYR A 577 -9.07 -8.77 19.53
CA TYR A 577 -9.99 -7.80 18.93
C TYR A 577 -11.42 -8.35 18.91
N LYS A 578 -12.37 -7.48 18.61
CA LYS A 578 -13.73 -7.84 18.23
C LYS A 578 -14.15 -7.03 16.99
N VAL A 579 -15.15 -7.54 16.28
CA VAL A 579 -15.75 -6.82 15.15
C VAL A 579 -17.19 -6.47 15.49
N GLU A 580 -17.52 -5.19 15.43
CA GLU A 580 -18.87 -4.68 15.67
C GLU A 580 -19.24 -3.70 14.54
N ASN A 581 -20.35 -3.95 13.86
CA ASN A 581 -20.85 -3.09 12.77
C ASN A 581 -19.77 -2.77 11.70
N GLY A 582 -19.00 -3.78 11.29
CA GLY A 582 -17.91 -3.62 10.33
C GLY A 582 -16.60 -3.07 10.90
N GLN A 583 -16.62 -2.50 12.11
CA GLN A 583 -15.44 -1.91 12.75
C GLN A 583 -14.67 -2.92 13.60
N VAL A 584 -13.36 -2.94 13.43
CA VAL A 584 -12.45 -3.68 14.33
C VAL A 584 -12.17 -2.82 15.55
N ILE A 585 -12.36 -3.39 16.73
CA ILE A 585 -12.20 -2.72 18.03
C ILE A 585 -11.11 -3.43 18.82
N LEU A 586 -10.08 -2.69 19.21
CA LEU A 586 -8.97 -3.18 20.01
C LEU A 586 -9.17 -2.85 21.50
N PRO A 587 -8.77 -3.75 22.43
CA PRO A 587 -8.70 -3.44 23.84
C PRO A 587 -7.76 -2.26 24.12
N LYS A 588 -8.14 -1.39 25.06
CA LYS A 588 -7.36 -0.17 25.37
C LYS A 588 -6.08 -0.44 26.15
N LYS A 589 -6.03 -1.52 26.95
CA LYS A 589 -4.85 -1.86 27.76
C LYS A 589 -3.94 -2.82 27.03
N ALA A 590 -2.63 -2.61 27.10
CA ALA A 590 -1.64 -3.41 26.41
C ALA A 590 -1.76 -4.91 26.66
N ASN A 591 -1.94 -5.33 27.93
CA ASN A 591 -2.06 -6.75 28.28
C ASN A 591 -3.37 -7.40 27.81
N GLU A 592 -4.46 -6.65 27.73
CA GLU A 592 -5.74 -7.13 27.19
C GLU A 592 -5.72 -7.21 25.66
N ARG A 593 -4.98 -6.28 25.01
CA ARG A 593 -4.80 -6.23 23.57
C ARG A 593 -3.92 -7.37 23.05
N GLY A 594 -2.85 -7.69 23.77
CA GLY A 594 -1.83 -8.61 23.25
C GLY A 594 -1.09 -8.05 22.02
N GLY A 595 -0.66 -8.93 21.12
CA GLY A 595 0.17 -8.53 19.98
C GLY A 595 1.55 -8.06 20.41
N ILE A 596 2.17 -7.17 19.61
CA ILE A 596 3.53 -6.69 19.85
C ILE A 596 3.64 -5.17 19.95
N GLN A 597 2.64 -4.43 19.52
CA GLN A 597 2.67 -2.97 19.50
C GLN A 597 2.44 -2.38 20.91
N PRO A 598 3.27 -1.43 21.37
CA PRO A 598 3.02 -0.73 22.64
C PRO A 598 1.73 0.10 22.55
N VAL A 599 1.09 0.31 23.69
CA VAL A 599 -0.03 1.24 23.82
C VAL A 599 0.48 2.53 24.40
N VAL A 600 0.15 3.65 23.78
CA VAL A 600 0.53 5.00 24.21
C VAL A 600 -0.71 5.81 24.57
N SER A 601 -0.72 6.41 25.72
CA SER A 601 -1.78 7.33 26.17
C SER A 601 -1.21 8.64 26.63
N VAL A 602 -1.86 9.76 26.28
CA VAL A 602 -1.46 11.11 26.66
C VAL A 602 -2.61 11.83 27.32
N LYS A 603 -2.32 12.60 28.35
CA LYS A 603 -3.25 13.50 29.04
C LYS A 603 -2.66 14.92 29.11
N ALA A 604 -3.50 15.91 28.99
CA ALA A 604 -3.19 17.32 29.23
C ALA A 604 -3.90 17.78 30.49
N ASN A 605 -3.13 18.18 31.52
CA ASN A 605 -3.64 18.48 32.87
C ASN A 605 -4.54 17.37 33.41
N GLY A 606 -4.13 16.09 33.23
CA GLY A 606 -4.81 14.88 33.69
C GLY A 606 -6.05 14.48 32.85
N LYS A 607 -6.38 15.15 31.75
CA LYS A 607 -7.57 14.91 30.91
C LYS A 607 -7.21 14.72 29.44
N ASP A 608 -8.15 14.20 28.64
CA ASP A 608 -7.98 14.12 27.16
C ASP A 608 -8.01 15.51 26.49
N ARG A 609 -8.49 16.54 27.21
CA ARG A 609 -8.60 17.91 26.76
C ARG A 609 -8.25 18.89 27.88
N ALA A 610 -7.38 19.84 27.58
CA ALA A 610 -7.14 21.04 28.39
C ALA A 610 -7.58 22.31 27.64
N GLU A 611 -8.00 23.33 28.40
CA GLU A 611 -8.23 24.69 27.89
C GLU A 611 -7.38 25.64 28.72
N ILE A 612 -6.52 26.41 28.07
CA ILE A 612 -5.56 27.31 28.67
C ILE A 612 -5.54 28.67 27.94
N LYS A 613 -4.93 29.67 28.56
CA LYS A 613 -4.65 30.95 27.90
C LYS A 613 -3.33 30.92 27.14
N SER A 614 -3.18 31.77 26.13
CA SER A 614 -1.90 31.97 25.45
C SER A 614 -0.81 32.34 26.44
N GLY A 615 0.33 31.67 26.37
CA GLY A 615 1.44 31.81 27.31
C GLY A 615 1.30 31.08 28.64
N GLU A 616 0.18 30.40 28.89
CA GLU A 616 -0.02 29.52 30.04
C GLU A 616 0.57 28.14 29.76
N SER A 617 1.20 27.52 30.75
CA SER A 617 1.81 26.22 30.65
C SER A 617 0.79 25.10 30.89
N VAL A 618 0.90 24.01 30.16
CA VAL A 618 0.13 22.77 30.36
C VAL A 618 1.06 21.62 30.75
N VAL A 619 0.63 20.80 31.70
CA VAL A 619 1.32 19.56 32.05
C VAL A 619 0.82 18.45 31.12
N LEU A 620 1.76 17.83 30.40
CA LEU A 620 1.51 16.68 29.54
C LEU A 620 2.03 15.41 30.20
N GLU A 621 1.16 14.45 30.38
CA GLU A 621 1.44 13.16 31.03
C GLU A 621 1.23 12.05 30.00
N ALA A 622 2.28 11.26 29.74
CA ALA A 622 2.20 10.14 28.83
C ALA A 622 2.56 8.82 29.50
N ILE A 623 1.88 7.75 29.09
CA ILE A 623 2.18 6.38 29.52
C ILE A 623 2.39 5.55 28.26
N ILE A 624 3.51 4.83 28.22
CA ILE A 624 3.80 3.80 27.22
C ILE A 624 3.73 2.45 27.94
N GLU A 625 2.91 1.54 27.45
CA GLU A 625 2.78 0.17 27.97
C GLU A 625 3.03 -0.86 26.88
N VAL A 626 3.99 -1.74 27.10
CA VAL A 626 4.36 -2.83 26.18
C VAL A 626 3.58 -4.09 26.56
N PRO A 627 2.93 -4.80 25.63
CA PRO A 627 2.25 -6.07 25.92
C PRO A 627 3.19 -7.09 26.52
N ASN A 628 2.64 -8.08 27.25
CA ASN A 628 3.45 -9.12 27.87
C ASN A 628 4.26 -9.90 26.80
N ASN A 629 5.53 -10.15 27.12
CA ASN A 629 6.48 -10.91 26.28
C ASN A 629 6.73 -10.35 24.89
N SER A 630 6.47 -9.03 24.66
CA SER A 630 6.66 -8.40 23.35
C SER A 630 7.80 -7.38 23.30
N GLY A 631 8.45 -7.07 24.43
CA GLY A 631 9.62 -6.20 24.44
C GLY A 631 9.73 -5.26 25.61
N LYS A 632 10.54 -4.23 25.44
CA LYS A 632 10.82 -3.16 26.39
C LYS A 632 10.72 -1.81 25.69
N VAL A 633 10.38 -0.75 26.43
CA VAL A 633 10.40 0.63 25.92
C VAL A 633 11.83 1.04 25.61
N VAL A 634 12.09 1.58 24.42
CA VAL A 634 13.42 1.98 23.95
C VAL A 634 13.50 3.47 23.58
N SER A 635 12.41 4.10 23.16
CA SER A 635 12.37 5.53 22.87
C SER A 635 11.02 6.15 23.13
N ALA A 636 11.03 7.47 23.34
CA ALA A 636 9.85 8.32 23.35
C ALA A 636 10.23 9.69 22.76
N GLU A 637 9.33 10.28 21.98
CA GLU A 637 9.55 11.54 21.31
C GLU A 637 8.26 12.36 21.29
N TRP A 638 8.35 13.66 21.63
CA TRP A 638 7.22 14.58 21.62
C TRP A 638 7.14 15.41 20.35
N ASN A 639 5.93 15.54 19.82
CA ASN A 639 5.53 16.59 18.89
C ASN A 639 4.47 17.45 19.61
N PHE A 640 4.76 18.73 19.85
CA PHE A 640 3.88 19.59 20.64
C PHE A 640 2.86 20.38 19.79
N GLU A 641 3.26 20.85 18.62
CA GLU A 641 2.50 21.83 17.84
C GLU A 641 2.08 21.31 16.45
N GLY A 642 2.33 20.04 16.14
CA GLY A 642 2.11 19.45 14.82
C GLY A 642 3.36 19.56 13.92
N GLY A 643 3.21 19.18 12.64
CA GLY A 643 4.30 19.12 11.68
C GLY A 643 5.11 17.81 11.76
N LYS A 644 6.31 17.81 11.18
CA LYS A 644 7.08 16.56 10.97
C LYS A 644 8.12 16.28 12.07
N GLU A 645 8.44 17.25 12.92
CA GLU A 645 9.55 17.15 13.85
C GLU A 645 9.13 16.67 15.23
N PHE A 646 9.87 15.70 15.76
CA PHE A 646 9.71 15.16 17.08
C PHE A 646 10.95 15.47 17.94
N VAL A 647 10.73 15.77 19.21
CA VAL A 647 11.78 16.05 20.20
C VAL A 647 11.96 14.82 21.10
N ALA A 648 13.14 14.26 21.09
CA ALA A 648 13.46 13.07 21.88
C ALA A 648 13.33 13.33 23.39
N VAL A 649 12.80 12.35 24.11
CA VAL A 649 12.84 12.30 25.58
C VAL A 649 14.16 11.65 25.98
N GLU A 650 15.08 12.46 26.48
CA GLU A 650 16.40 12.00 26.90
C GLU A 650 16.33 10.99 28.05
N ASN A 651 17.21 10.00 28.01
CA ASN A 651 17.34 9.00 29.07
C ASN A 651 16.07 8.21 29.41
N ILE A 652 15.18 7.99 28.43
CA ILE A 652 13.85 7.35 28.62
C ILE A 652 13.97 6.06 29.42
N VAL A 653 14.93 5.19 29.10
CA VAL A 653 15.09 3.87 29.74
C VAL A 653 15.50 3.98 31.20
N SER A 654 16.46 4.85 31.53
CA SER A 654 17.00 4.97 32.87
C SER A 654 16.14 5.81 33.84
N GLN A 655 15.40 6.78 33.32
CA GLN A 655 14.67 7.75 34.18
C GLN A 655 13.16 7.49 34.25
N TYR A 656 12.56 6.92 33.19
CA TYR A 656 11.10 6.88 33.03
C TYR A 656 10.51 5.48 32.96
N THR A 657 11.32 4.42 32.77
CA THR A 657 10.80 3.06 32.73
C THR A 657 10.77 2.42 34.11
N ASN A 658 9.83 1.49 34.29
CA ASN A 658 9.82 0.60 35.46
C ASN A 658 10.97 -0.43 35.39
N SER A 659 11.20 -1.18 36.46
CA SER A 659 12.28 -2.18 36.57
C SER A 659 12.20 -3.30 35.50
N SER A 660 11.00 -3.60 34.97
CA SER A 660 10.83 -4.58 33.89
C SER A 660 11.06 -3.99 32.47
N GLY A 661 11.19 -2.67 32.34
CA GLY A 661 11.29 -1.98 31.05
C GLY A 661 9.96 -1.96 30.25
N LYS A 662 8.88 -2.51 30.78
CA LYS A 662 7.60 -2.68 30.03
C LYS A 662 6.64 -1.48 30.14
N LYS A 663 6.93 -0.56 31.02
CA LYS A 663 6.10 0.64 31.23
C LYS A 663 6.97 1.85 31.45
N ALA A 664 6.70 2.91 30.70
CA ALA A 664 7.30 4.22 30.91
C ALA A 664 6.22 5.25 31.27
N LYS A 665 6.56 6.19 32.16
CA LYS A 665 5.75 7.38 32.47
C LYS A 665 6.59 8.61 32.16
N VAL A 666 6.11 9.42 31.21
CA VAL A 666 6.80 10.63 30.76
C VAL A 666 5.93 11.83 31.09
N ASN A 667 6.46 12.75 31.87
CA ASN A 667 5.80 14.00 32.21
C ASN A 667 6.64 15.16 31.68
N THR A 668 5.98 16.12 31.04
CA THR A 668 6.62 17.36 30.59
C THR A 668 5.67 18.52 30.74
N THR A 669 6.22 19.73 30.75
CA THR A 669 5.45 20.98 30.75
C THR A 669 5.74 21.74 29.47
N TYR A 670 4.69 22.19 28.77
CA TYR A 670 4.81 22.93 27.53
C TYR A 670 3.98 24.22 27.58
N THR A 671 4.48 25.29 26.92
CA THR A 671 3.82 26.60 26.86
C THR A 671 3.53 26.97 25.43
N PHE A 672 2.25 26.97 25.08
CA PHE A 672 1.81 27.40 23.75
C PHE A 672 1.74 28.93 23.68
N LYS A 673 2.34 29.53 22.67
CA LYS A 673 2.46 30.98 22.53
C LYS A 673 1.29 31.62 21.75
N SER A 674 0.61 30.86 20.91
CA SER A 674 -0.44 31.36 20.02
C SER A 674 -1.79 30.70 20.32
N PRO A 675 -2.91 31.44 20.20
CA PRO A 675 -4.23 30.83 20.24
C PRO A 675 -4.40 29.77 19.14
N GLY A 676 -5.13 28.69 19.45
CA GLY A 676 -5.35 27.59 18.51
C GLY A 676 -5.76 26.30 19.19
N THR A 677 -6.00 25.27 18.39
CA THR A 677 -6.20 23.91 18.87
C THR A 677 -4.96 23.09 18.48
N TYR A 678 -4.31 22.50 19.48
CA TYR A 678 -3.10 21.71 19.32
C TYR A 678 -3.36 20.27 19.77
N PHE A 679 -2.62 19.32 19.18
CA PHE A 679 -2.65 17.91 19.53
C PHE A 679 -1.24 17.43 19.90
N PRO A 680 -0.74 17.80 21.10
CA PRO A 680 0.55 17.29 21.55
C PRO A 680 0.52 15.77 21.54
N THR A 681 1.44 15.19 20.76
CA THR A 681 1.51 13.76 20.46
C THR A 681 2.83 13.19 20.96
N LEU A 682 2.79 12.07 21.68
CA LEU A 682 3.96 11.28 22.02
C LEU A 682 4.04 10.07 21.08
N GLN A 683 5.18 9.91 20.40
CA GLN A 683 5.56 8.65 19.76
C GLN A 683 6.37 7.83 20.76
N GLY A 684 5.86 6.65 21.15
CA GLY A 684 6.57 5.69 21.98
C GLY A 684 7.02 4.51 21.14
N ALA A 685 8.22 3.97 21.40
CA ALA A 685 8.68 2.77 20.73
C ALA A 685 9.17 1.70 21.72
N SER A 686 8.94 0.45 21.34
CA SER A 686 9.48 -0.75 22.01
C SER A 686 10.34 -1.57 21.06
N GLU A 687 11.19 -2.38 21.64
CA GLU A 687 12.00 -3.38 20.95
C GLU A 687 12.09 -4.65 21.81
N ARG A 688 12.17 -5.82 21.20
CA ARG A 688 12.05 -7.14 21.85
C ARG A 688 13.01 -7.32 23.04
N ASP A 689 14.28 -7.03 22.82
CA ASP A 689 15.36 -7.25 23.79
C ASP A 689 15.76 -5.97 24.52
N GLY A 690 15.26 -4.81 24.09
CA GLY A 690 15.62 -3.48 24.58
C GLY A 690 16.87 -2.93 23.89
N ASP A 691 17.17 -3.37 22.67
CA ASP A 691 18.30 -2.84 21.88
C ASP A 691 17.98 -1.42 21.37
N LEU A 692 18.76 -0.45 21.86
CA LEU A 692 18.66 0.95 21.46
C LEU A 692 19.30 1.25 20.10
N LYS A 693 20.04 0.31 19.52
CA LYS A 693 20.86 0.55 18.32
C LYS A 693 20.25 0.00 17.04
N THR A 694 19.39 -1.03 17.12
CA THR A 694 18.77 -1.58 15.93
C THR A 694 17.83 -0.58 15.26
N PRO A 695 17.93 -0.36 13.95
CA PRO A 695 16.97 0.46 13.22
C PRO A 695 15.75 -0.33 12.73
N TYR A 696 15.81 -1.68 12.71
CA TYR A 696 14.85 -2.49 11.93
C TYR A 696 13.58 -2.87 12.69
N VAL A 697 13.69 -3.17 13.99
CA VAL A 697 12.62 -3.81 14.76
C VAL A 697 12.06 -2.91 15.87
N ARG A 698 12.13 -1.60 15.68
CA ARG A 698 11.48 -0.63 16.57
C ARG A 698 10.00 -0.56 16.28
N ILE A 699 9.19 -0.98 17.23
CA ILE A 699 7.74 -1.00 17.13
C ILE A 699 7.19 0.27 17.73
N LYS A 700 6.68 1.15 16.89
CA LYS A 700 6.18 2.48 17.24
C LYS A 700 4.68 2.48 17.51
N ASN A 701 4.20 3.42 18.34
CA ASN A 701 2.80 3.81 18.45
C ASN A 701 2.69 5.26 18.91
N LEU A 702 1.51 5.85 18.75
CA LEU A 702 1.21 7.24 19.07
C LEU A 702 0.16 7.33 20.18
N GLY A 703 0.21 8.42 20.92
CA GLY A 703 -0.87 8.86 21.78
C GLY A 703 -0.91 10.37 21.79
N SER A 704 -2.12 10.97 21.85
CA SER A 704 -2.27 12.43 21.81
C SER A 704 -3.33 12.91 22.80
N ALA A 705 -3.29 14.19 23.14
CA ALA A 705 -4.31 14.90 23.89
C ALA A 705 -4.61 16.24 23.18
N ARG A 706 -5.80 16.81 23.41
CA ARG A 706 -6.20 18.09 22.85
C ARG A 706 -5.86 19.22 23.83
N VAL A 707 -5.23 20.28 23.32
CA VAL A 707 -5.01 21.54 24.07
C VAL A 707 -5.62 22.69 23.27
N VAL A 708 -6.61 23.36 23.86
CA VAL A 708 -7.23 24.55 23.26
C VAL A 708 -6.68 25.78 23.95
N VAL A 709 -5.97 26.60 23.21
CA VAL A 709 -5.34 27.85 23.65
C VAL A 709 -6.23 29.00 23.23
N LYS A 710 -6.66 29.84 24.20
CA LYS A 710 -7.53 31.01 24.03
C LYS A 710 -6.76 32.31 24.08
#